data_ba6281d651a554c9debc2a1a697bee17
#
_entry.id   ba6281d651a554c9debc2a1a697bee17
#
_cell.length_a   1.000
_cell.length_b   1.000
_cell.length_c   1.000
_cell.angle_alpha   90.00
_cell.angle_beta   90.00
_cell.angle_gamma   90.00
#
_symmetry.space_group_name_H-M   'P 1'
#
loop_
_entity.id
_entity.type
_entity.pdbx_description
1 polymer ?
#
loop_
_entity_poly.entity_id
_entity_poly.type
_entity_poly.pdbx_seq_one_letter_code
_entity_poly.pdbx_strand_id
1 'polypeptide(L)'
;MLSALRPLHCLPARPTLLALCLAMSLAAEAAPVPFDLPAQPLARSLSQLAQQAKVQLLFDEALLGSAQAPALKGDFEAEAAIGRLLVGSRFSVVRMSNTYVVRLREDAPSADNSIQLGALSIVGDGKQVEPGNVGRSTLDQEQIDRYQPNNIPSVLATLPGVNMGGSAKPGGQTINIWGLGDAEDVPMTLDGAPKSGFERYQQGTIFIEPELIKHIEVEKGPHSVKTGNGGFGGSVNMETKDAGDLLQEGRNSGAMLKYGYASNDHQQIYSSALFGRSDDRRFDGLVYYTKRDGGNLKMADNLPDPNNQWPVNPKRVPYSALDLDGMLLKGNVHFTDEHSLGLSYSRSETDRWTTFAATAYPAPPSAADIKKYGYEGSLKRFLAYRTTIDTTWSATYKYQPIENPWVDLQVKYSESDTKQTDERDAKAFFQPSTGGRKMDTEYKDRMLDVKNTSTFLTGPLEHALTAGVQLRRHDRDTQMWMPGKTYEVPKYNYGHYQPYFMPSGQVDSQGYYLQDAVTLGSVTITPSLRYDHVTNEGKPNQAPYYNNPAAGHDYSDKTYSGWSPRLSLFWKATEQTVLFADYSKTWRAPVLDEQYEVQGVGSRTSTSRNLDPERITGVRVGSISDFSNVFVQGDSAQVRTTLFRNKITDEIFKATGVGCQEQLVTGGSIANTCGGGLMGNYRNIGDVEYKGYEIETFYDSTYLFGAVSYAWMEGRHEGAYTNPWGPDVWAKDVPAPKWITTLGVKIPSWDARVGWTAQFVGATHHLPSDKYFEGPASALGDRYYDNFGNEKYEIHGLFANWKPQQPYLKGTEVNLTVDNLFNKAIRPELSGENAYTQGRNAKISVTRFF
;
A
#
# COMPACT_ATOMS: atom_id res chain seq x y z
N MET A 1 17.61 -51.82 4.68
CA MET A 1 16.30 -51.81 5.30
C MET A 1 15.97 -50.35 5.68
N LEU A 2 14.93 -49.85 5.20
CA LEU A 2 14.29 -48.55 5.30
C LEU A 2 14.34 -47.77 4.00
N SER A 3 13.55 -48.28 3.04
CA SER A 3 13.02 -47.55 1.89
C SER A 3 11.51 -47.70 1.98
N ALA A 4 10.77 -46.63 2.12
CA ALA A 4 9.42 -46.39 1.66
C ALA A 4 8.70 -45.32 2.54
N LEU A 5 8.77 -44.10 2.11
CA LEU A 5 7.69 -43.15 2.32
C LEU A 5 7.50 -42.36 1.01
N ARG A 6 6.43 -42.75 0.30
CA ARG A 6 5.98 -42.08 -0.92
C ARG A 6 5.33 -40.74 -0.56
N PRO A 7 5.42 -39.71 -1.42
CA PRO A 7 4.73 -38.45 -1.20
C PRO A 7 3.21 -38.67 -1.36
N LEU A 8 2.45 -38.15 -0.40
CA LEU A 8 0.99 -38.02 -0.48
C LEU A 8 0.63 -37.06 -1.59
N HIS A 9 -0.03 -37.58 -2.61
CA HIS A 9 -0.70 -36.80 -3.62
C HIS A 9 -1.86 -36.02 -2.98
N CYS A 10 -1.90 -34.71 -3.15
CA CYS A 10 -3.06 -33.88 -2.83
C CYS A 10 -4.23 -34.30 -3.72
N LEU A 11 -5.23 -34.90 -3.11
CA LEU A 11 -6.55 -35.13 -3.73
C LEU A 11 -7.31 -33.80 -3.82
N PRO A 12 -8.05 -33.54 -4.90
CA PRO A 12 -8.90 -32.36 -5.03
C PRO A 12 -10.01 -32.42 -3.99
N ALA A 13 -10.09 -31.39 -3.14
CA ALA A 13 -11.12 -31.24 -2.14
C ALA A 13 -12.50 -31.16 -2.81
N ARG A 14 -13.36 -32.10 -2.52
CA ARG A 14 -14.77 -32.10 -2.93
C ARG A 14 -15.54 -31.09 -2.07
N PRO A 15 -16.59 -30.42 -2.60
CA PRO A 15 -17.32 -29.32 -1.95
C PRO A 15 -18.27 -29.76 -0.80
N THR A 16 -18.07 -30.91 -0.19
CA THR A 16 -18.95 -31.44 0.87
C THR A 16 -18.58 -31.03 2.30
N LEU A 17 -17.48 -30.29 2.51
CA LEU A 17 -17.11 -29.81 3.85
C LEU A 17 -17.71 -28.44 4.20
N LEU A 18 -18.25 -27.70 3.23
CA LEU A 18 -18.91 -26.39 3.48
C LEU A 18 -20.32 -26.52 4.05
N ALA A 19 -20.95 -27.69 3.99
CA ALA A 19 -22.31 -27.93 4.47
C ALA A 19 -22.38 -28.34 5.96
N LEU A 20 -21.25 -28.64 6.61
CA LEU A 20 -21.23 -29.11 7.99
C LEU A 20 -21.03 -28.01 9.04
N CYS A 21 -20.61 -26.80 8.64
CA CYS A 21 -20.47 -25.65 9.55
C CYS A 21 -21.73 -24.77 9.67
N LEU A 22 -22.79 -25.04 8.91
CA LEU A 22 -24.03 -24.25 8.93
C LEU A 22 -25.14 -24.80 9.85
N ALA A 23 -24.87 -25.82 10.63
CA ALA A 23 -25.93 -26.53 11.34
C ALA A 23 -25.87 -26.48 12.88
N MET A 24 -25.22 -25.48 13.49
CA MET A 24 -25.32 -25.30 14.96
C MET A 24 -25.17 -23.81 15.33
N SER A 25 -26.26 -23.15 15.61
CA SER A 25 -26.60 -22.35 16.80
C SER A 25 -27.80 -21.42 16.53
N LEU A 26 -28.96 -21.85 16.94
CA LEU A 26 -30.05 -20.97 17.27
C LEU A 26 -29.74 -20.41 18.66
N ALA A 27 -29.13 -19.23 18.74
CA ALA A 27 -29.03 -18.46 19.98
C ALA A 27 -30.23 -17.52 20.07
N ALA A 28 -30.77 -17.36 21.26
CA ALA A 28 -31.98 -16.59 21.55
C ALA A 28 -31.74 -15.10 21.16
N GLU A 29 -32.51 -14.61 20.20
CA GLU A 29 -32.66 -13.19 19.89
C GLU A 29 -33.24 -12.47 21.10
N ALA A 30 -32.70 -11.32 21.49
CA ALA A 30 -33.33 -10.43 22.45
C ALA A 30 -34.65 -9.90 21.85
N ALA A 31 -35.77 -10.09 22.51
CA ALA A 31 -37.07 -9.68 21.98
C ALA A 31 -37.14 -8.15 21.82
N PRO A 32 -37.61 -7.61 20.68
CA PRO A 32 -37.80 -6.18 20.49
C PRO A 32 -38.71 -5.59 21.56
N VAL A 33 -38.32 -4.41 22.06
CA VAL A 33 -39.08 -3.68 23.09
C VAL A 33 -39.80 -2.51 22.43
N PRO A 34 -41.10 -2.28 22.73
CA PRO A 34 -41.84 -1.13 22.22
C PRO A 34 -41.38 0.17 22.91
N PHE A 35 -40.94 1.14 22.09
CA PHE A 35 -40.58 2.48 22.55
C PHE A 35 -41.55 3.51 22.00
N ASP A 36 -41.89 4.51 22.85
CA ASP A 36 -42.60 5.73 22.45
C ASP A 36 -41.98 6.92 23.21
N LEU A 37 -40.89 7.42 22.70
CA LEU A 37 -40.11 8.50 23.28
C LEU A 37 -40.24 9.75 22.39
N PRO A 38 -40.72 10.89 22.92
CA PRO A 38 -40.76 12.14 22.16
C PRO A 38 -39.37 12.73 21.96
N ALA A 39 -39.26 13.65 21.02
CA ALA A 39 -38.04 14.45 20.88
C ALA A 39 -37.81 15.26 22.15
N GLN A 40 -36.66 15.06 22.82
CA GLN A 40 -36.35 15.65 24.14
C GLN A 40 -34.82 15.59 24.36
N PRO A 41 -34.29 16.21 25.44
CA PRO A 41 -32.88 16.14 25.76
C PRO A 41 -32.35 14.69 25.73
N LEU A 42 -31.20 14.48 25.07
CA LEU A 42 -30.63 13.15 24.81
C LEU A 42 -30.42 12.34 26.10
N ALA A 43 -29.91 12.98 27.17
CA ALA A 43 -29.74 12.32 28.47
C ALA A 43 -31.04 11.72 29.00
N ARG A 44 -32.16 12.45 28.85
CA ARG A 44 -33.47 12.01 29.29
C ARG A 44 -34.02 10.84 28.44
N SER A 45 -33.84 10.92 27.11
CA SER A 45 -34.23 9.84 26.21
C SER A 45 -33.44 8.56 26.49
N LEU A 46 -32.11 8.66 26.69
CA LEU A 46 -31.26 7.52 27.03
C LEU A 46 -31.62 6.88 28.35
N SER A 47 -31.93 7.69 29.40
CA SER A 47 -32.39 7.19 30.70
C SER A 47 -33.74 6.45 30.61
N GLN A 48 -34.68 6.99 29.83
CA GLN A 48 -35.99 6.35 29.63
C GLN A 48 -35.87 5.07 28.81
N LEU A 49 -35.04 5.06 27.78
CA LEU A 49 -34.73 3.87 26.97
C LEU A 49 -34.14 2.76 27.85
N ALA A 50 -33.14 3.08 28.67
CA ALA A 50 -32.50 2.12 29.57
C ALA A 50 -33.48 1.48 30.54
N GLN A 51 -34.45 2.27 31.07
CA GLN A 51 -35.51 1.76 31.93
C GLN A 51 -36.51 0.87 31.19
N GLN A 52 -36.95 1.26 29.98
CA GLN A 52 -37.90 0.51 29.18
C GLN A 52 -37.30 -0.82 28.67
N ALA A 53 -36.06 -0.78 28.19
CA ALA A 53 -35.35 -1.95 27.70
C ALA A 53 -34.76 -2.83 28.82
N LYS A 54 -34.75 -2.37 30.07
CA LYS A 54 -34.11 -3.03 31.23
C LYS A 54 -32.63 -3.35 31.00
N VAL A 55 -31.93 -2.44 30.36
CA VAL A 55 -30.49 -2.56 30.10
C VAL A 55 -29.68 -1.59 30.97
N GLN A 56 -28.45 -1.95 31.27
CA GLN A 56 -27.52 -1.02 31.91
C GLN A 56 -26.91 -0.11 30.82
N LEU A 57 -27.11 1.20 31.02
CA LEU A 57 -26.59 2.22 30.10
C LEU A 57 -25.78 3.25 30.91
N LEU A 58 -24.54 3.40 30.61
CA LEU A 58 -23.63 4.37 31.22
C LEU A 58 -23.39 5.53 30.27
N PHE A 59 -23.61 6.76 30.75
CA PHE A 59 -23.26 7.98 30.04
C PHE A 59 -23.00 9.10 31.04
N ASP A 60 -22.20 10.08 30.62
CA ASP A 60 -21.93 11.28 31.41
C ASP A 60 -22.88 12.39 30.97
N GLU A 61 -23.79 12.80 31.86
CA GLU A 61 -24.78 13.87 31.59
C GLU A 61 -24.10 15.21 31.26
N ALA A 62 -22.95 15.52 31.88
CA ALA A 62 -22.21 16.73 31.59
C ALA A 62 -21.61 16.74 30.17
N LEU A 63 -21.22 15.54 29.69
CA LEU A 63 -20.71 15.34 28.35
C LEU A 63 -21.78 15.46 27.28
N LEU A 64 -23.01 14.99 27.58
CA LEU A 64 -24.18 15.08 26.69
C LEU A 64 -24.70 16.52 26.51
N GLY A 65 -24.52 17.35 27.52
CA GLY A 65 -24.87 18.79 27.49
C GLY A 65 -26.30 19.05 27.04
N SER A 66 -26.50 19.94 26.07
CA SER A 66 -27.80 20.31 25.49
C SER A 66 -28.24 19.46 24.29
N ALA A 67 -27.55 18.35 23.98
CA ALA A 67 -27.88 17.49 22.85
C ALA A 67 -29.32 16.99 22.91
N GLN A 68 -30.02 17.05 21.77
CA GLN A 68 -31.44 16.62 21.65
C GLN A 68 -31.49 15.25 20.97
N ALA A 69 -32.33 14.35 21.44
CA ALA A 69 -32.63 13.10 20.79
C ALA A 69 -33.84 13.27 19.85
N PRO A 70 -33.82 12.62 18.67
CA PRO A 70 -35.04 12.53 17.84
C PRO A 70 -36.13 11.73 18.56
N ALA A 71 -37.38 11.87 18.13
CA ALA A 71 -38.45 11.02 18.60
C ALA A 71 -38.21 9.56 18.17
N LEU A 72 -38.39 8.61 19.08
CA LEU A 72 -38.24 7.18 18.82
C LEU A 72 -39.58 6.48 19.09
N LYS A 73 -40.19 5.91 18.03
CA LYS A 73 -41.48 5.18 18.15
C LYS A 73 -41.43 3.89 17.33
N GLY A 74 -41.71 2.76 17.98
CA GLY A 74 -41.72 1.44 17.37
C GLY A 74 -41.07 0.37 18.23
N ASP A 75 -41.02 -0.86 17.72
CA ASP A 75 -40.41 -2.01 18.38
C ASP A 75 -38.96 -2.13 17.93
N PHE A 76 -38.00 -1.99 18.83
CA PHE A 76 -36.59 -2.07 18.55
C PHE A 76 -35.84 -2.89 19.60
N GLU A 77 -34.72 -3.49 19.21
CA GLU A 77 -33.73 -3.96 20.18
C GLU A 77 -33.04 -2.77 20.88
N ALA A 78 -32.57 -2.98 22.10
CA ALA A 78 -32.00 -1.92 22.93
C ALA A 78 -30.84 -1.19 22.25
N GLU A 79 -29.94 -1.91 21.57
CA GLU A 79 -28.78 -1.34 20.88
C GLU A 79 -29.20 -0.48 19.67
N ALA A 80 -30.11 -1.00 18.86
CA ALA A 80 -30.69 -0.27 17.74
C ALA A 80 -31.44 0.98 18.17
N ALA A 81 -32.18 0.90 19.29
CA ALA A 81 -32.87 2.03 19.87
C ALA A 81 -31.92 3.11 20.38
N ILE A 82 -30.83 2.73 21.06
CA ILE A 82 -29.79 3.66 21.50
C ILE A 82 -29.11 4.31 20.28
N GLY A 83 -28.73 3.51 19.27
CA GLY A 83 -28.12 4.01 18.03
C GLY A 83 -28.99 5.07 17.35
N ARG A 84 -30.34 4.84 17.31
CA ARG A 84 -31.30 5.81 16.73
C ARG A 84 -31.40 7.11 17.51
N LEU A 85 -31.31 7.05 18.83
CA LEU A 85 -31.31 8.27 19.66
C LEU A 85 -30.01 9.07 19.51
N LEU A 86 -28.90 8.38 19.11
CA LEU A 86 -27.59 9.00 18.89
C LEU A 86 -27.37 9.47 17.45
N VAL A 87 -28.32 9.18 16.54
CA VAL A 87 -28.23 9.64 15.14
C VAL A 87 -28.14 11.18 15.11
N GLY A 88 -27.17 11.71 14.38
CA GLY A 88 -26.91 13.14 14.29
C GLY A 88 -26.22 13.75 15.52
N SER A 89 -25.81 12.92 16.50
CA SER A 89 -25.04 13.39 17.67
C SER A 89 -23.55 13.01 17.53
N ARG A 90 -22.70 13.71 18.28
CA ARG A 90 -21.27 13.38 18.41
C ARG A 90 -20.98 12.15 19.29
N PHE A 91 -21.98 11.36 19.62
CA PHE A 91 -21.86 10.23 20.52
C PHE A 91 -22.01 8.92 19.79
N SER A 92 -21.34 7.89 20.28
CA SER A 92 -21.48 6.51 19.88
C SER A 92 -21.79 5.65 21.09
N VAL A 93 -22.48 4.52 20.87
CA VAL A 93 -22.69 3.50 21.88
C VAL A 93 -21.71 2.36 21.68
N VAL A 94 -21.13 1.88 22.76
CA VAL A 94 -20.32 0.66 22.80
C VAL A 94 -20.93 -0.29 23.81
N ARG A 95 -21.15 -1.54 23.40
CA ARG A 95 -21.61 -2.59 24.30
C ARG A 95 -20.40 -3.23 24.98
N MET A 96 -20.34 -3.19 26.30
CA MET A 96 -19.33 -3.86 27.11
C MET A 96 -20.03 -4.96 27.94
N SER A 97 -19.94 -6.20 27.50
CA SER A 97 -20.64 -7.33 28.12
C SER A 97 -22.15 -7.08 28.19
N ASN A 98 -22.73 -6.79 29.36
CA ASN A 98 -24.15 -6.55 29.57
C ASN A 98 -24.50 -5.07 29.79
N THR A 99 -23.57 -4.14 29.53
CA THR A 99 -23.69 -2.70 29.76
C THR A 99 -23.43 -1.95 28.45
N TYR A 100 -24.29 -1.00 28.14
CA TYR A 100 -24.07 -0.05 27.04
C TYR A 100 -23.36 1.21 27.57
N VAL A 101 -22.34 1.69 26.89
CA VAL A 101 -21.59 2.91 27.25
C VAL A 101 -21.72 3.91 26.11
N VAL A 102 -22.34 5.07 26.40
CA VAL A 102 -22.35 6.20 25.46
C VAL A 102 -21.10 7.03 25.71
N ARG A 103 -20.30 7.19 24.70
CA ARG A 103 -19.06 8.00 24.73
C ARG A 103 -19.04 8.98 23.57
N LEU A 104 -18.21 10.01 23.70
CA LEU A 104 -17.85 10.82 22.52
C LEU A 104 -17.38 9.86 21.44
N ARG A 105 -17.87 10.05 20.23
CA ARG A 105 -17.26 9.43 19.07
C ARG A 105 -15.83 9.93 19.05
N GLU A 106 -14.88 9.10 19.52
CA GLU A 106 -13.46 9.43 19.40
C GLU A 106 -13.26 9.79 17.95
N ASP A 107 -12.59 10.91 17.69
CA ASP A 107 -12.21 11.30 16.34
C ASP A 107 -11.51 10.11 15.71
N ALA A 108 -12.26 9.35 14.93
CA ALA A 108 -11.65 8.44 13.99
C ALA A 108 -10.79 9.32 13.10
N PRO A 109 -9.53 8.95 12.83
CA PRO A 109 -8.70 9.70 11.91
C PRO A 109 -9.54 9.93 10.67
N SER A 110 -9.72 11.18 10.29
CA SER A 110 -10.65 11.76 9.32
C SER A 110 -11.48 10.71 8.60
N ALA A 111 -12.61 10.40 9.21
CA ALA A 111 -13.52 9.39 8.68
C ALA A 111 -13.96 9.86 7.30
N ASP A 112 -13.38 9.25 6.37
CA ASP A 112 -14.08 8.87 5.20
C ASP A 112 -15.22 7.98 5.69
N ASN A 113 -16.44 8.54 5.76
CA ASN A 113 -17.65 7.81 6.13
C ASN A 113 -18.12 6.84 5.02
N SER A 114 -17.19 6.21 4.30
CA SER A 114 -17.39 4.86 3.85
C SER A 114 -17.28 4.02 5.08
N ILE A 115 -18.32 3.38 5.43
CA ILE A 115 -18.41 2.38 6.49
C ILE A 115 -17.05 1.70 6.65
N GLN A 116 -16.24 2.18 7.63
CA GLN A 116 -14.93 1.64 7.94
C GLN A 116 -15.13 0.50 8.92
N LEU A 117 -14.90 -0.72 8.47
CA LEU A 117 -14.70 -1.82 9.39
C LEU A 117 -13.36 -1.59 10.08
N GLY A 118 -13.34 -1.56 11.39
CA GLY A 118 -12.14 -1.32 12.19
C GLY A 118 -10.99 -2.21 11.77
N ALA A 119 -9.82 -1.63 11.70
CA ALA A 119 -8.60 -2.40 11.52
C ALA A 119 -8.49 -3.44 12.61
N LEU A 120 -8.25 -4.68 12.24
CA LEU A 120 -7.88 -5.67 13.22
C LEU A 120 -6.43 -5.41 13.64
N SER A 121 -6.28 -4.80 14.81
CA SER A 121 -5.01 -4.89 15.52
C SER A 121 -4.77 -6.36 15.87
N ILE A 122 -3.61 -6.92 15.50
CA ILE A 122 -3.19 -8.27 15.93
C ILE A 122 -2.99 -8.33 17.46
N VAL A 123 -3.20 -7.22 18.13
CA VAL A 123 -3.16 -7.10 19.58
C VAL A 123 -4.52 -6.59 20.03
N GLY A 124 -5.28 -7.53 20.57
CA GLY A 124 -6.65 -7.38 20.95
C GLY A 124 -7.01 -6.17 21.78
N ASP A 125 -7.63 -5.24 21.14
CA ASP A 125 -8.78 -4.55 21.69
C ASP A 125 -9.95 -5.00 20.80
N GLY A 126 -10.86 -5.79 21.35
CA GLY A 126 -11.97 -6.41 20.61
C GLY A 126 -12.89 -5.37 19.95
N LYS A 127 -12.39 -4.70 18.94
CA LYS A 127 -13.16 -3.76 18.13
C LYS A 127 -14.09 -4.54 17.23
N GLN A 128 -15.37 -4.28 17.36
CA GLN A 128 -16.40 -4.86 16.52
C GLN A 128 -16.14 -4.56 15.04
N VAL A 129 -16.47 -5.53 14.21
CA VAL A 129 -16.41 -5.42 12.76
C VAL A 129 -17.46 -4.42 12.27
N GLU A 130 -17.02 -3.29 11.74
CA GLU A 130 -17.91 -2.27 11.17
C GLU A 130 -18.05 -2.46 9.65
N PRO A 131 -19.24 -2.15 9.08
CA PRO A 131 -19.44 -2.16 7.63
C PRO A 131 -18.51 -1.15 6.92
N GLY A 132 -17.66 -1.57 6.01
CA GLY A 132 -16.81 -0.68 5.19
C GLY A 132 -15.32 -1.03 5.10
N ASN A 133 -14.80 -1.92 5.97
CA ASN A 133 -13.40 -2.36 5.92
C ASN A 133 -13.20 -3.70 5.19
N VAL A 134 -14.12 -4.02 4.33
CA VAL A 134 -14.02 -5.22 3.51
C VAL A 134 -12.87 -5.08 2.51
N GLY A 135 -11.91 -6.01 2.56
CA GLY A 135 -10.73 -5.99 1.69
C GLY A 135 -9.66 -4.99 2.09
N ARG A 136 -9.68 -4.50 3.33
CA ARG A 136 -8.65 -3.65 3.91
C ARG A 136 -7.80 -4.43 4.89
N SER A 137 -6.51 -4.17 4.85
CA SER A 137 -5.55 -4.60 5.86
C SER A 137 -4.86 -3.37 6.42
N THR A 138 -4.61 -3.35 7.71
CA THR A 138 -4.00 -2.19 8.36
C THR A 138 -2.80 -2.60 9.20
N LEU A 139 -1.88 -1.68 9.37
CA LEU A 139 -0.74 -1.77 10.27
C LEU A 139 -0.76 -0.55 11.17
N ASP A 140 -0.85 -0.77 12.47
CA ASP A 140 -0.73 0.27 13.47
C ASP A 140 0.72 0.53 13.88
N GLN A 141 0.95 1.55 14.68
CA GLN A 141 2.29 1.91 15.14
C GLN A 141 2.98 0.76 15.89
N GLU A 142 2.26 0.01 16.73
CA GLU A 142 2.85 -1.12 17.48
C GLU A 142 3.33 -2.23 16.55
N GLN A 143 2.56 -2.51 15.48
CA GLN A 143 2.95 -3.49 14.47
C GLN A 143 4.19 -3.01 13.69
N ILE A 144 4.22 -1.74 13.28
CA ILE A 144 5.37 -1.13 12.59
C ILE A 144 6.61 -1.19 13.50
N ASP A 145 6.49 -0.77 14.76
CA ASP A 145 7.60 -0.78 15.74
C ASP A 145 8.10 -2.21 16.04
N ARG A 146 7.21 -3.20 16.02
CA ARG A 146 7.56 -4.62 16.20
C ARG A 146 8.48 -5.15 15.11
N TYR A 147 8.21 -4.80 13.85
CA TYR A 147 9.03 -5.24 12.72
C TYR A 147 10.31 -4.41 12.56
N GLN A 148 10.38 -3.21 13.15
CA GLN A 148 11.47 -2.27 12.97
C GLN A 148 11.92 -2.20 11.49
N PRO A 149 11.04 -1.81 10.56
CA PRO A 149 11.29 -1.94 9.14
C PRO A 149 12.36 -0.96 8.66
N ASN A 150 13.11 -1.36 7.65
CA ASN A 150 14.07 -0.49 6.97
C ASN A 150 13.39 0.39 5.90
N ASN A 151 12.21 0.00 5.45
CA ASN A 151 11.41 0.71 4.44
C ASN A 151 9.94 0.27 4.50
N ILE A 152 9.06 1.04 3.90
CA ILE A 152 7.62 0.77 3.86
C ILE A 152 7.27 -0.55 3.14
N PRO A 153 7.81 -0.87 1.93
CA PRO A 153 7.47 -2.12 1.27
C PRO A 153 7.73 -3.37 2.11
N SER A 154 8.80 -3.38 2.92
CA SER A 154 9.13 -4.55 3.75
C SER A 154 8.10 -4.84 4.84
N VAL A 155 7.48 -3.83 5.41
CA VAL A 155 6.41 -4.04 6.40
C VAL A 155 5.09 -4.38 5.71
N LEU A 156 4.80 -3.84 4.53
CA LEU A 156 3.62 -4.19 3.76
C LEU A 156 3.61 -5.66 3.31
N ALA A 157 4.77 -6.24 3.01
CA ALA A 157 4.90 -7.66 2.64
C ALA A 157 4.55 -8.62 3.79
N THR A 158 4.33 -8.12 5.00
CA THR A 158 3.80 -8.90 6.14
C THR A 158 2.28 -9.05 6.11
N LEU A 159 1.60 -8.38 5.16
CA LEU A 159 0.15 -8.49 4.95
C LEU A 159 -0.16 -9.59 3.93
N PRO A 160 -1.25 -10.37 4.11
CA PRO A 160 -1.67 -11.35 3.11
C PRO A 160 -2.04 -10.67 1.79
N GLY A 161 -1.75 -11.34 0.66
CA GLY A 161 -2.02 -10.82 -0.68
C GLY A 161 -1.24 -9.58 -1.10
N VAL A 162 -0.34 -9.09 -0.23
CA VAL A 162 0.61 -8.02 -0.52
C VAL A 162 2.01 -8.62 -0.62
N ASN A 163 2.68 -8.35 -1.73
CA ASN A 163 4.00 -8.87 -2.01
C ASN A 163 4.95 -7.73 -2.37
N MET A 164 6.23 -8.01 -2.24
CA MET A 164 7.29 -7.06 -2.57
C MET A 164 8.11 -7.62 -3.73
N GLY A 165 8.20 -6.86 -4.80
CA GLY A 165 9.13 -7.13 -5.90
C GLY A 165 10.44 -6.38 -5.75
N GLY A 166 11.42 -6.69 -6.61
CA GLY A 166 12.70 -6.03 -6.63
C GLY A 166 13.73 -6.63 -5.68
N SER A 167 14.73 -5.85 -5.28
CA SER A 167 15.85 -6.30 -4.45
C SER A 167 15.70 -5.86 -2.99
N ALA A 168 16.47 -6.46 -2.09
CA ALA A 168 16.55 -6.01 -0.69
C ALA A 168 17.26 -4.65 -0.53
N LYS A 169 17.90 -4.15 -1.58
CA LYS A 169 18.56 -2.84 -1.58
C LYS A 169 17.52 -1.73 -1.34
N PRO A 170 17.76 -0.80 -0.42
CA PRO A 170 16.82 0.27 -0.14
C PRO A 170 16.43 1.05 -1.39
N GLY A 171 15.13 1.35 -1.54
CA GLY A 171 14.57 2.02 -2.72
C GLY A 171 14.50 1.15 -3.99
N GLY A 172 14.77 -0.14 -3.89
CA GLY A 172 14.68 -1.09 -4.99
C GLY A 172 13.45 -2.00 -4.95
N GLN A 173 12.44 -1.67 -4.15
CA GLN A 173 11.25 -2.49 -3.96
C GLN A 173 10.04 -1.89 -4.65
N THR A 174 9.18 -2.77 -5.17
CA THR A 174 7.84 -2.45 -5.66
C THR A 174 6.79 -3.15 -4.81
N ILE A 175 5.57 -2.65 -4.82
CA ILE A 175 4.45 -3.25 -4.10
C ILE A 175 3.55 -3.91 -5.12
N ASN A 176 3.20 -5.16 -4.88
CA ASN A 176 2.28 -5.93 -5.69
C ASN A 176 1.11 -6.38 -4.83
N ILE A 177 -0.10 -6.05 -5.25
CA ILE A 177 -1.34 -6.46 -4.60
C ILE A 177 -2.15 -7.29 -5.60
N TRP A 178 -2.40 -8.55 -5.26
CA TRP A 178 -3.19 -9.47 -6.07
C TRP A 178 -2.71 -9.63 -7.52
N GLY A 179 -1.38 -9.68 -7.71
CA GLY A 179 -0.78 -9.83 -9.04
C GLY A 179 -0.59 -8.53 -9.81
N LEU A 180 -0.99 -7.40 -9.26
CA LEU A 180 -0.91 -6.09 -9.85
C LEU A 180 0.15 -5.26 -9.11
N GLY A 181 1.23 -4.93 -9.81
CA GLY A 181 2.42 -4.36 -9.19
C GLY A 181 3.12 -3.29 -10.01
N ASP A 182 2.54 -2.86 -11.11
CA ASP A 182 2.99 -1.67 -11.80
C ASP A 182 2.71 -0.42 -10.95
N ALA A 183 3.46 0.63 -11.14
CA ALA A 183 3.40 1.82 -10.28
C ALA A 183 2.00 2.47 -10.25
N GLU A 184 1.30 2.43 -11.36
CA GLU A 184 -0.06 2.92 -11.53
C GLU A 184 -1.14 2.03 -10.92
N ASP A 185 -0.82 0.78 -10.62
CA ASP A 185 -1.77 -0.18 -10.06
C ASP A 185 -1.97 -0.03 -8.56
N VAL A 186 -0.97 0.55 -7.86
CA VAL A 186 -1.00 0.70 -6.41
C VAL A 186 -0.66 2.15 -6.04
N PRO A 187 -1.59 3.10 -6.24
CA PRO A 187 -1.40 4.49 -5.81
C PRO A 187 -1.18 4.57 -4.29
N MET A 188 -0.30 5.49 -3.90
CA MET A 188 0.04 5.72 -2.50
C MET A 188 -0.25 7.16 -2.09
N THR A 189 -0.62 7.33 -0.83
CA THR A 189 -0.76 8.66 -0.21
C THR A 189 -0.02 8.73 1.12
N LEU A 190 0.42 9.95 1.46
CA LEU A 190 0.94 10.28 2.78
C LEU A 190 0.12 11.44 3.34
N ASP A 191 -0.54 11.25 4.50
CA ASP A 191 -1.51 12.20 5.05
C ASP A 191 -2.53 12.67 4.00
N GLY A 192 -2.89 11.76 3.06
CA GLY A 192 -3.80 11.99 1.94
C GLY A 192 -3.21 12.77 0.76
N ALA A 193 -1.94 13.15 0.79
CA ALA A 193 -1.23 13.70 -0.37
C ALA A 193 -0.80 12.56 -1.31
N PRO A 194 -1.11 12.60 -2.62
CA PRO A 194 -0.64 11.61 -3.56
C PRO A 194 0.88 11.56 -3.61
N LYS A 195 1.44 10.35 -3.71
CA LYS A 195 2.88 10.12 -3.87
C LYS A 195 3.18 9.60 -5.25
N SER A 196 4.07 10.29 -5.95
CA SER A 196 4.64 9.89 -7.23
C SER A 196 6.16 9.69 -7.09
N GLY A 197 6.84 9.38 -8.17
CA GLY A 197 8.26 9.06 -8.13
C GLY A 197 8.51 7.60 -8.47
N PHE A 198 7.48 6.98 -9.04
CA PHE A 198 7.56 5.62 -9.57
C PHE A 198 7.71 5.70 -11.07
N GLU A 199 8.69 5.00 -11.57
CA GLU A 199 8.90 4.87 -13.00
C GLU A 199 9.15 3.44 -13.38
N ARG A 200 8.68 3.07 -14.56
CA ARG A 200 8.85 1.72 -15.10
C ARG A 200 10.32 1.29 -15.20
N TYR A 201 11.23 2.26 -15.37
CA TYR A 201 12.66 1.98 -15.49
C TYR A 201 13.46 2.12 -14.20
N GLN A 202 13.02 2.98 -13.29
CA GLN A 202 13.74 3.22 -12.05
C GLN A 202 13.06 2.59 -10.84
N GLN A 203 11.91 2.04 -11.01
CA GLN A 203 11.05 1.35 -10.05
C GLN A 203 11.15 1.86 -8.61
N GLY A 204 10.07 2.43 -8.21
CA GLY A 204 9.61 2.73 -6.86
C GLY A 204 10.64 3.07 -5.81
N THR A 205 11.06 4.31 -5.78
CA THR A 205 11.88 4.81 -4.68
C THR A 205 10.98 5.48 -3.65
N ILE A 206 10.26 4.68 -2.85
CA ILE A 206 9.55 5.21 -1.72
C ILE A 206 10.56 5.34 -0.57
N PHE A 207 11.08 6.53 -0.39
CA PHE A 207 11.96 6.87 0.72
C PHE A 207 11.23 7.57 1.86
N ILE A 208 10.01 7.14 2.15
CA ILE A 208 9.31 7.59 3.35
C ILE A 208 9.93 6.85 4.54
N GLU A 209 10.43 7.59 5.51
CA GLU A 209 11.00 7.03 6.74
C GLU A 209 9.90 6.39 7.58
N PRO A 210 9.97 5.07 7.86
CA PRO A 210 8.94 4.38 8.64
C PRO A 210 8.74 4.93 10.06
N GLU A 211 9.77 5.54 10.65
CA GLU A 211 9.69 6.17 11.98
C GLU A 211 8.68 7.32 12.05
N LEU A 212 8.35 7.95 10.91
CA LEU A 212 7.36 9.03 10.87
C LEU A 212 5.92 8.51 10.83
N ILE A 213 5.71 7.22 10.51
CA ILE A 213 4.40 6.65 10.24
C ILE A 213 3.79 6.06 11.52
N LYS A 214 2.51 6.33 11.77
CA LYS A 214 1.71 5.70 12.82
C LYS A 214 0.76 4.63 12.33
N HIS A 215 0.29 4.78 11.10
CA HIS A 215 -0.75 3.92 10.54
C HIS A 215 -0.58 3.75 9.05
N ILE A 216 -0.78 2.52 8.57
CA ILE A 216 -0.81 2.21 7.14
C ILE A 216 -2.09 1.42 6.87
N GLU A 217 -2.90 1.90 5.93
CA GLU A 217 -4.06 1.20 5.42
C GLU A 217 -3.78 0.74 3.99
N VAL A 218 -4.03 -0.54 3.73
CA VAL A 218 -3.96 -1.15 2.39
C VAL A 218 -5.36 -1.58 1.99
N GLU A 219 -5.95 -0.94 1.01
CA GLU A 219 -7.17 -1.39 0.36
C GLU A 219 -6.80 -2.27 -0.83
N LYS A 220 -7.37 -3.48 -0.92
CA LYS A 220 -7.03 -4.47 -1.95
C LYS A 220 -8.12 -4.54 -3.02
N GLY A 221 -7.70 -4.67 -4.27
CA GLY A 221 -8.56 -4.75 -5.44
C GLY A 221 -9.04 -3.40 -5.98
N PRO A 222 -9.68 -3.39 -7.14
CA PRO A 222 -10.03 -2.17 -7.84
C PRO A 222 -11.01 -1.31 -7.05
N HIS A 223 -10.60 -0.07 -6.78
CA HIS A 223 -11.36 0.88 -5.98
C HIS A 223 -11.05 2.31 -6.39
N SER A 224 -12.00 2.97 -7.00
CA SER A 224 -11.78 4.29 -7.57
C SER A 224 -12.51 5.44 -6.89
N VAL A 225 -13.49 5.16 -6.03
CA VAL A 225 -14.38 6.24 -5.53
C VAL A 225 -13.59 7.33 -4.81
N LYS A 226 -12.50 6.97 -4.11
CA LYS A 226 -11.67 7.90 -3.36
C LYS A 226 -10.25 8.04 -3.89
N THR A 227 -9.70 6.96 -4.44
CA THR A 227 -8.30 6.93 -4.91
C THR A 227 -8.13 7.57 -6.27
N GLY A 228 -9.21 7.83 -6.98
CA GLY A 228 -9.20 8.42 -8.31
C GLY A 228 -9.04 7.38 -9.42
N ASN A 229 -8.59 7.86 -10.55
CA ASN A 229 -8.33 7.06 -11.74
C ASN A 229 -7.11 6.15 -11.53
N GLY A 230 -7.22 4.86 -11.87
CA GLY A 230 -6.20 3.83 -11.62
C GLY A 230 -6.49 2.98 -10.37
N GLY A 231 -5.43 2.48 -9.72
CA GLY A 231 -5.58 1.69 -8.49
C GLY A 231 -6.20 0.30 -8.73
N PHE A 232 -5.76 -0.40 -9.76
CA PHE A 232 -6.30 -1.71 -10.13
C PHE A 232 -5.97 -2.79 -9.09
N GLY A 233 -4.78 -2.72 -8.48
CA GLY A 233 -4.39 -3.59 -7.38
C GLY A 233 -4.96 -3.16 -6.03
N GLY A 234 -5.26 -1.88 -5.91
CA GLY A 234 -5.73 -1.28 -4.66
C GLY A 234 -5.04 0.05 -4.37
N SER A 235 -4.87 0.39 -3.08
CA SER A 235 -4.15 1.59 -2.66
C SER A 235 -3.45 1.40 -1.32
N VAL A 236 -2.42 2.21 -1.07
CA VAL A 236 -1.71 2.29 0.22
C VAL A 236 -1.84 3.70 0.77
N ASN A 237 -2.49 3.85 1.91
CA ASN A 237 -2.67 5.12 2.59
C ASN A 237 -1.84 5.12 3.88
N MET A 238 -0.95 6.08 4.02
CA MET A 238 -0.06 6.22 5.16
C MET A 238 -0.40 7.48 5.94
N GLU A 239 -0.42 7.36 7.27
CA GLU A 239 -0.61 8.50 8.17
C GLU A 239 0.61 8.69 9.05
N THR A 240 1.06 9.94 9.16
CA THR A 240 2.16 10.31 10.04
C THR A 240 1.70 10.48 11.48
N LYS A 241 2.64 10.39 12.42
CA LYS A 241 2.40 10.58 13.86
C LYS A 241 1.85 11.97 14.17
N ASP A 242 1.02 12.05 15.20
CA ASP A 242 0.50 13.28 15.80
C ASP A 242 1.04 13.47 17.23
N ALA A 243 0.87 14.65 17.79
CA ALA A 243 1.25 14.92 19.18
C ALA A 243 0.53 13.95 20.15
N GLY A 244 -0.74 13.66 19.90
CA GLY A 244 -1.56 12.75 20.69
C GLY A 244 -1.01 11.32 20.78
N ASP A 245 -0.36 10.83 19.72
CA ASP A 245 0.20 9.47 19.65
C ASP A 245 1.42 9.30 20.59
N LEU A 246 2.08 10.39 20.99
CA LEU A 246 3.29 10.39 21.79
C LEU A 246 3.08 10.89 23.24
N LEU A 247 1.94 11.54 23.52
CA LEU A 247 1.63 12.07 24.85
C LEU A 247 1.41 10.93 25.84
N GLN A 248 2.13 10.98 26.94
CA GLN A 248 1.92 10.07 28.05
C GLN A 248 0.64 10.43 28.82
N GLU A 249 0.00 9.43 29.40
CA GLU A 249 -1.22 9.62 30.19
C GLU A 249 -1.08 10.72 31.26
N GLY A 250 -2.03 11.66 31.28
CA GLY A 250 -2.05 12.77 32.21
C GLY A 250 -1.07 13.92 31.90
N ARG A 251 -0.35 13.88 30.76
CA ARG A 251 0.56 14.96 30.34
C ARG A 251 0.02 15.71 29.12
N ASN A 252 0.29 17.03 29.10
CA ASN A 252 -0.04 17.90 27.96
C ASN A 252 1.19 18.25 27.10
N SER A 253 2.40 17.86 27.52
CA SER A 253 3.62 18.05 26.71
C SER A 253 4.65 16.99 27.07
N GLY A 254 5.58 16.75 26.17
CA GLY A 254 6.66 15.80 26.39
C GLY A 254 7.73 15.89 25.31
N ALA A 255 8.76 15.10 25.54
CA ALA A 255 9.83 14.85 24.58
C ALA A 255 10.07 13.34 24.45
N MET A 256 10.59 12.92 23.30
CA MET A 256 10.96 11.54 23.04
C MET A 256 12.36 11.47 22.46
N LEU A 257 13.14 10.48 22.91
CA LEU A 257 14.42 10.09 22.32
C LEU A 257 14.36 8.60 22.01
N LYS A 258 14.82 8.22 20.81
CA LYS A 258 14.96 6.82 20.39
C LYS A 258 16.34 6.58 19.82
N TYR A 259 16.93 5.45 20.22
CA TYR A 259 18.11 4.88 19.59
C TYR A 259 17.81 3.46 19.12
N GLY A 260 18.19 3.15 17.88
CA GLY A 260 18.09 1.83 17.29
C GLY A 260 19.42 1.35 16.70
N TYR A 261 19.65 0.04 16.74
CA TYR A 261 20.79 -0.61 16.09
C TYR A 261 20.37 -1.88 15.39
N ALA A 262 20.91 -2.13 14.19
CA ALA A 262 20.73 -3.36 13.43
C ALA A 262 22.10 -3.96 13.06
N SER A 263 22.25 -5.25 13.28
CA SER A 263 23.54 -5.94 13.20
C SER A 263 24.02 -6.30 11.79
N ASN A 264 23.11 -6.40 10.82
CA ASN A 264 23.44 -6.85 9.46
C ASN A 264 24.35 -5.85 8.73
N ASP A 265 23.91 -4.62 8.68
CA ASP A 265 24.55 -3.49 7.99
C ASP A 265 25.13 -2.46 8.98
N HIS A 266 25.14 -2.78 10.28
CA HIS A 266 25.53 -1.87 11.37
C HIS A 266 24.72 -0.58 11.39
N GLN A 267 23.46 -0.65 10.96
CA GLN A 267 22.59 0.50 10.89
C GLN A 267 22.31 1.06 12.28
N GLN A 268 22.35 2.38 12.38
CA GLN A 268 21.99 3.15 13.56
C GLN A 268 20.81 4.07 13.24
N ILE A 269 19.88 4.17 14.16
CA ILE A 269 18.71 5.05 14.05
C ILE A 269 18.71 5.97 15.27
N TYR A 270 18.60 7.25 15.03
CA TYR A 270 18.48 8.28 16.07
C TYR A 270 17.20 9.06 15.80
N SER A 271 16.26 9.04 16.72
CA SER A 271 15.05 9.84 16.60
C SER A 271 14.83 10.70 17.83
N SER A 272 14.27 11.88 17.61
CA SER A 272 13.89 12.82 18.67
C SER A 272 12.58 13.51 18.32
N ALA A 273 11.75 13.76 19.32
CA ALA A 273 10.51 14.50 19.12
C ALA A 273 10.22 15.43 20.30
N LEU A 274 9.58 16.55 19.98
CA LEU A 274 8.94 17.46 20.92
C LEU A 274 7.47 17.55 20.55
N PHE A 275 6.58 17.41 21.52
CA PHE A 275 5.16 17.38 21.28
C PHE A 275 4.39 17.97 22.45
N GLY A 276 3.20 18.49 22.16
CA GLY A 276 2.36 19.06 23.20
C GLY A 276 0.99 19.47 22.69
N ARG A 277 0.09 19.70 23.64
CA ARG A 277 -1.23 20.26 23.40
C ARG A 277 -1.55 21.30 24.46
N SER A 278 -2.42 22.27 24.15
CA SER A 278 -2.93 23.22 25.12
C SER A 278 -3.85 22.56 26.15
N ASP A 279 -3.99 23.18 27.33
CA ASP A 279 -4.86 22.64 28.41
C ASP A 279 -6.33 22.55 27.98
N ASP A 280 -6.81 23.47 27.14
CA ASP A 280 -8.13 23.49 26.55
C ASP A 280 -8.28 22.57 25.32
N ARG A 281 -7.20 21.85 24.95
CA ARG A 281 -7.12 20.94 23.79
C ARG A 281 -7.43 21.58 22.42
N ARG A 282 -7.34 22.91 22.33
CA ARG A 282 -7.58 23.65 21.09
C ARG A 282 -6.39 23.67 20.16
N PHE A 283 -5.19 23.42 20.68
CA PHE A 283 -3.96 23.43 19.91
C PHE A 283 -3.13 22.20 20.28
N ASP A 284 -2.62 21.50 19.29
CA ASP A 284 -1.57 20.52 19.47
C ASP A 284 -0.50 20.65 18.40
N GLY A 285 0.69 20.15 18.69
CA GLY A 285 1.81 20.22 17.76
C GLY A 285 2.89 19.20 18.03
N LEU A 286 3.54 18.77 16.95
CA LEU A 286 4.63 17.80 16.90
C LEU A 286 5.77 18.33 16.04
N VAL A 287 6.98 18.19 16.55
CA VAL A 287 8.24 18.27 15.80
C VAL A 287 8.95 16.94 15.99
N TYR A 288 9.20 16.22 14.92
CA TYR A 288 9.88 14.92 14.92
C TYR A 288 11.05 14.95 13.93
N TYR A 289 12.20 14.46 14.34
CA TYR A 289 13.37 14.27 13.50
C TYR A 289 13.94 12.87 13.70
N THR A 290 14.38 12.25 12.63
CA THR A 290 15.03 10.95 12.66
C THR A 290 16.14 10.87 11.62
N LYS A 291 17.22 10.18 11.99
CA LYS A 291 18.33 9.86 11.10
C LYS A 291 18.61 8.38 11.17
N ARG A 292 18.75 7.77 9.98
CA ARG A 292 19.12 6.37 9.79
C ARG A 292 20.43 6.33 9.00
N ASP A 293 21.46 5.72 9.57
CA ASP A 293 22.78 5.54 8.95
C ASP A 293 23.11 4.04 8.95
N GLY A 294 23.19 3.45 7.76
CA GLY A 294 23.43 2.02 7.57
C GLY A 294 24.53 1.75 6.54
N GLY A 295 25.34 0.75 6.82
CA GLY A 295 26.37 0.27 5.91
C GLY A 295 25.84 -0.66 4.81
N ASN A 296 26.74 -1.30 4.10
CA ASN A 296 26.41 -2.26 3.05
C ASN A 296 25.76 -3.53 3.63
N LEU A 297 24.67 -3.99 3.00
CA LEU A 297 23.93 -5.20 3.39
C LEU A 297 24.84 -6.44 3.37
N LYS A 298 24.84 -7.20 4.45
CA LYS A 298 25.46 -8.51 4.52
C LYS A 298 24.49 -9.57 4.03
N MET A 299 24.89 -10.35 3.04
CA MET A 299 24.12 -11.45 2.49
C MET A 299 24.25 -12.70 3.39
N ALA A 300 23.38 -13.68 3.20
CA ALA A 300 23.47 -14.93 3.88
C ALA A 300 24.76 -15.69 3.52
N ASP A 301 25.30 -16.49 4.45
CA ASP A 301 26.59 -17.16 4.26
C ASP A 301 26.52 -18.26 3.18
N ASN A 302 25.34 -18.86 2.97
CA ASN A 302 25.08 -19.89 1.95
C ASN A 302 24.58 -19.35 0.61
N LEU A 303 24.78 -18.06 0.35
CA LEU A 303 24.38 -17.44 -0.93
C LEU A 303 25.03 -18.18 -2.11
N PRO A 304 24.27 -18.70 -3.05
CA PRO A 304 24.80 -19.20 -4.30
C PRO A 304 25.53 -18.07 -5.05
N ASP A 305 26.77 -18.30 -5.41
CA ASP A 305 27.58 -17.32 -6.14
C ASP A 305 28.39 -18.03 -7.21
N PRO A 306 27.70 -18.61 -8.23
CA PRO A 306 28.34 -19.42 -9.26
C PRO A 306 29.33 -18.62 -10.11
N ASN A 307 29.17 -17.30 -10.18
CA ASN A 307 30.02 -16.40 -10.95
C ASN A 307 31.03 -15.62 -10.09
N ASN A 308 31.15 -15.96 -8.80
CA ASN A 308 31.98 -15.23 -7.83
C ASN A 308 31.74 -13.70 -7.86
N GLN A 309 30.48 -13.32 -7.95
CA GLN A 309 30.06 -11.91 -8.06
C GLN A 309 30.39 -11.10 -6.80
N TRP A 310 30.50 -11.78 -5.66
CA TRP A 310 30.73 -11.18 -4.34
C TRP A 310 32.03 -11.71 -3.73
N PRO A 311 33.19 -11.33 -4.26
CA PRO A 311 34.48 -11.92 -3.84
C PRO A 311 34.92 -11.53 -2.42
N VAL A 312 34.19 -10.62 -1.77
CA VAL A 312 34.56 -10.10 -0.45
C VAL A 312 33.94 -10.95 0.65
N ASN A 313 34.71 -11.33 1.64
CA ASN A 313 34.23 -12.02 2.84
C ASN A 313 34.24 -11.06 4.07
N PRO A 314 33.13 -10.79 4.76
CA PRO A 314 31.78 -11.34 4.54
C PRO A 314 31.15 -10.83 3.24
N LYS A 315 30.26 -11.63 2.63
CA LYS A 315 29.55 -11.28 1.39
C LYS A 315 28.67 -10.07 1.60
N ARG A 316 29.15 -8.89 1.26
CA ARG A 316 28.41 -7.62 1.33
C ARG A 316 28.11 -7.11 -0.06
N VAL A 317 26.91 -6.64 -0.27
CA VAL A 317 26.50 -6.00 -1.53
C VAL A 317 27.13 -4.62 -1.61
N PRO A 318 28.08 -4.38 -2.53
CA PRO A 318 28.69 -3.06 -2.66
C PRO A 318 27.63 -2.00 -2.96
N TYR A 319 27.76 -0.83 -2.34
CA TYR A 319 26.89 0.32 -2.58
C TYR A 319 25.40 0.04 -2.30
N SER A 320 25.10 -0.76 -1.28
CA SER A 320 23.77 -0.98 -0.75
C SER A 320 23.50 -0.24 0.56
N ALA A 321 24.43 0.57 1.00
CA ALA A 321 24.30 1.44 2.17
C ALA A 321 23.10 2.38 2.06
N LEU A 322 22.48 2.70 3.18
CA LEU A 322 21.36 3.65 3.30
C LEU A 322 21.71 4.72 4.32
N ASP A 323 21.69 5.98 3.88
CA ASP A 323 21.67 7.17 4.72
C ASP A 323 20.33 7.87 4.43
N LEU A 324 19.51 8.06 5.47
CA LEU A 324 18.16 8.60 5.34
C LEU A 324 17.86 9.52 6.52
N ASP A 325 17.62 10.79 6.22
CA ASP A 325 17.12 11.80 7.15
C ASP A 325 15.61 11.97 6.99
N GLY A 326 14.88 12.03 8.11
CA GLY A 326 13.43 12.23 8.14
C GLY A 326 13.02 13.34 9.09
N MET A 327 12.09 14.20 8.67
CA MET A 327 11.53 15.28 9.48
C MET A 327 10.01 15.32 9.33
N LEU A 328 9.31 15.58 10.44
CA LEU A 328 7.87 15.79 10.48
C LEU A 328 7.54 16.99 11.37
N LEU A 329 6.75 17.91 10.83
CA LEU A 329 6.12 19.00 11.56
C LEU A 329 4.61 18.87 11.42
N LYS A 330 3.90 18.82 12.51
CA LYS A 330 2.44 18.68 12.50
C LYS A 330 1.79 19.58 13.52
N GLY A 331 0.63 20.12 13.21
CA GLY A 331 -0.12 20.97 14.14
C GLY A 331 -1.60 20.95 13.82
N ASN A 332 -2.42 20.90 14.86
CA ASN A 332 -3.87 20.94 14.76
C ASN A 332 -4.40 22.11 15.57
N VAL A 333 -5.41 22.78 15.04
CA VAL A 333 -6.09 23.92 15.63
C VAL A 333 -7.59 23.66 15.60
N HIS A 334 -8.24 23.62 16.76
CA HIS A 334 -9.68 23.58 16.92
C HIS A 334 -10.19 24.99 17.26
N PHE A 335 -10.63 25.73 16.25
CA PHE A 335 -11.17 27.09 16.44
C PHE A 335 -12.40 27.07 17.32
N THR A 336 -13.25 26.07 17.11
CA THR A 336 -14.42 25.70 17.90
C THR A 336 -14.54 24.18 17.93
N ASP A 337 -15.53 23.67 18.63
CA ASP A 337 -15.83 22.22 18.63
C ASP A 337 -16.27 21.71 17.24
N GLU A 338 -16.65 22.62 16.33
CA GLU A 338 -17.16 22.31 15.00
C GLU A 338 -16.13 22.57 13.89
N HIS A 339 -15.13 23.41 14.14
CA HIS A 339 -14.17 23.87 13.14
C HIS A 339 -12.74 23.50 13.53
N SER A 340 -12.07 22.74 12.69
CA SER A 340 -10.66 22.41 12.90
C SER A 340 -9.83 22.58 11.62
N LEU A 341 -8.52 22.82 11.83
CA LEU A 341 -7.51 22.89 10.78
C LEU A 341 -6.29 22.09 11.20
N GLY A 342 -5.97 21.05 10.43
CA GLY A 342 -4.74 20.29 10.58
C GLY A 342 -3.73 20.68 9.50
N LEU A 343 -2.47 20.85 9.90
CA LEU A 343 -1.33 21.12 9.02
C LEU A 343 -0.27 20.04 9.23
N SER A 344 0.25 19.49 8.13
CA SER A 344 1.31 18.49 8.12
C SER A 344 2.39 18.87 7.13
N TYR A 345 3.66 18.72 7.53
CA TYR A 345 4.83 18.84 6.68
C TYR A 345 5.78 17.70 6.98
N SER A 346 6.17 16.92 5.98
CA SER A 346 7.20 15.90 6.09
C SER A 346 8.27 16.07 5.02
N ARG A 347 9.50 15.71 5.37
CA ARG A 347 10.64 15.66 4.44
C ARG A 347 11.46 14.42 4.70
N SER A 348 11.85 13.73 3.66
CA SER A 348 12.82 12.63 3.69
C SER A 348 13.93 12.91 2.67
N GLU A 349 15.19 12.63 3.03
CA GLU A 349 16.35 12.84 2.16
C GLU A 349 17.31 11.68 2.25
N THR A 350 17.80 11.21 1.10
CA THR A 350 18.81 10.16 1.02
C THR A 350 19.85 10.47 -0.03
N ASP A 351 21.12 10.23 0.31
CA ASP A 351 22.29 10.39 -0.56
C ASP A 351 23.06 9.08 -0.65
N ARG A 352 23.31 8.58 -1.88
CA ARG A 352 24.00 7.31 -2.03
C ARG A 352 24.53 7.03 -3.42
N TRP A 353 25.57 6.21 -3.51
CA TRP A 353 25.96 5.55 -4.76
C TRP A 353 24.99 4.41 -5.06
N THR A 354 24.45 4.34 -6.27
CA THR A 354 23.50 3.32 -6.67
C THR A 354 23.57 3.04 -8.17
N THR A 355 23.04 1.89 -8.59
CA THR A 355 22.78 1.58 -10.00
C THR A 355 21.68 2.48 -10.55
N PHE A 356 21.62 2.67 -11.86
CA PHE A 356 20.56 3.42 -12.52
C PHE A 356 19.18 2.82 -12.16
N ALA A 357 18.99 1.53 -12.41
CA ALA A 357 17.78 0.83 -11.94
C ALA A 357 17.91 0.54 -10.44
N ALA A 358 17.00 1.09 -9.64
CA ALA A 358 17.02 0.95 -8.18
C ALA A 358 16.91 -0.51 -7.73
N THR A 359 16.22 -1.35 -8.51
CA THR A 359 16.06 -2.79 -8.25
C THR A 359 17.30 -3.64 -8.48
N ALA A 360 18.28 -3.15 -9.25
CA ALA A 360 19.45 -3.93 -9.62
C ALA A 360 20.58 -3.82 -8.59
N TYR A 361 21.31 -4.92 -8.39
CA TYR A 361 22.62 -4.86 -7.74
C TYR A 361 23.71 -4.45 -8.74
N PRO A 362 24.83 -3.87 -8.27
CA PRO A 362 25.95 -3.60 -9.15
C PRO A 362 26.44 -4.88 -9.83
N ALA A 363 26.55 -4.86 -11.16
CA ALA A 363 27.12 -5.98 -11.87
C ALA A 363 28.60 -6.20 -11.49
N PRO A 364 29.10 -7.44 -11.44
CA PRO A 364 30.50 -7.72 -11.15
C PRO A 364 31.38 -7.10 -12.25
N PRO A 365 32.45 -6.37 -11.89
CA PRO A 365 33.32 -5.76 -12.87
C PRO A 365 34.17 -6.81 -13.60
N SER A 366 34.47 -6.56 -14.88
CA SER A 366 35.37 -7.41 -15.66
C SER A 366 36.78 -7.44 -15.08
N ALA A 367 37.50 -8.54 -15.27
CA ALA A 367 38.92 -8.64 -14.88
C ALA A 367 39.79 -7.54 -15.51
N ALA A 368 39.49 -7.12 -16.75
CA ALA A 368 40.16 -6.04 -17.43
C ALA A 368 39.91 -4.68 -16.76
N ASP A 369 38.68 -4.42 -16.35
CA ASP A 369 38.32 -3.19 -15.62
C ASP A 369 38.96 -3.17 -14.23
N ILE A 370 38.95 -4.29 -13.50
CA ILE A 370 39.62 -4.41 -12.19
C ILE A 370 41.11 -4.10 -12.31
N LYS A 371 41.79 -4.66 -13.34
CA LYS A 371 43.20 -4.38 -13.60
C LYS A 371 43.47 -2.90 -13.86
N LYS A 372 42.54 -2.22 -14.55
CA LYS A 372 42.70 -0.84 -14.98
C LYS A 372 42.31 0.19 -13.94
N TYR A 373 41.25 -0.07 -13.17
CA TYR A 373 40.61 0.91 -12.29
C TYR A 373 40.56 0.48 -10.80
N GLY A 374 40.99 -0.75 -10.49
CA GLY A 374 40.74 -1.41 -9.21
C GLY A 374 39.30 -1.89 -9.09
N TYR A 375 39.00 -2.70 -8.09
CA TYR A 375 37.64 -3.27 -7.90
C TYR A 375 36.59 -2.18 -7.68
N GLU A 376 36.78 -1.30 -6.70
CA GLU A 376 35.83 -0.21 -6.40
C GLU A 376 35.71 0.81 -7.54
N GLY A 377 36.85 1.19 -8.16
CA GLY A 377 36.80 2.11 -9.29
C GLY A 377 36.06 1.52 -10.49
N SER A 378 36.12 0.20 -10.68
CA SER A 378 35.37 -0.49 -11.73
C SER A 378 33.87 -0.51 -11.47
N LEU A 379 33.45 -0.74 -10.22
CA LEU A 379 32.03 -0.67 -9.83
C LEU A 379 31.47 0.75 -10.01
N LYS A 380 32.17 1.77 -9.51
CA LYS A 380 31.75 3.19 -9.63
C LYS A 380 31.55 3.66 -11.07
N ARG A 381 32.17 3.00 -12.04
CA ARG A 381 31.96 3.35 -13.47
C ARG A 381 30.52 3.11 -13.93
N PHE A 382 29.76 2.20 -13.26
CA PHE A 382 28.40 1.85 -13.64
C PHE A 382 27.37 2.40 -12.63
N LEU A 383 27.80 3.19 -11.66
CA LEU A 383 26.95 3.77 -10.64
C LEU A 383 26.73 5.27 -10.86
N ALA A 384 25.67 5.78 -10.28
CA ALA A 384 25.45 7.19 -10.08
C ALA A 384 25.47 7.50 -8.58
N TYR A 385 25.91 8.69 -8.20
CA TYR A 385 25.62 9.29 -6.91
C TYR A 385 24.23 9.90 -7.00
N ARG A 386 23.29 9.33 -6.24
CA ARG A 386 21.88 9.71 -6.27
C ARG A 386 21.50 10.41 -4.99
N THR A 387 21.01 11.63 -5.14
CA THR A 387 20.31 12.38 -4.09
C THR A 387 18.81 12.31 -4.36
N THR A 388 18.01 11.90 -3.37
CA THR A 388 16.56 11.94 -3.46
C THR A 388 16.01 12.72 -2.29
N ILE A 389 15.22 13.76 -2.56
CA ILE A 389 14.52 14.58 -1.58
C ILE A 389 13.03 14.44 -1.84
N ASP A 390 12.32 13.98 -0.84
CA ASP A 390 10.86 13.86 -0.84
C ASP A 390 10.25 14.81 0.17
N THR A 391 9.40 15.70 -0.27
CA THR A 391 8.70 16.67 0.58
C THR A 391 7.20 16.54 0.38
N THR A 392 6.45 16.53 1.47
CA THR A 392 4.98 16.48 1.43
C THR A 392 4.44 17.47 2.44
N TRP A 393 3.44 18.26 2.04
CA TRP A 393 2.67 19.04 2.98
C TRP A 393 1.17 18.96 2.68
N SER A 394 0.36 19.10 3.71
CA SER A 394 -1.09 19.12 3.58
C SER A 394 -1.73 20.07 4.57
N ALA A 395 -2.88 20.61 4.18
CA ALA A 395 -3.77 21.39 5.02
C ALA A 395 -5.17 20.79 4.93
N THR A 396 -5.73 20.41 6.06
CA THR A 396 -7.05 19.78 6.15
C THR A 396 -7.96 20.63 7.04
N TYR A 397 -8.97 21.23 6.46
CA TYR A 397 -10.02 21.93 7.20
C TYR A 397 -11.25 21.02 7.31
N LYS A 398 -11.83 20.95 8.52
CA LYS A 398 -13.06 20.23 8.80
C LYS A 398 -14.11 21.18 9.40
N TYR A 399 -15.35 21.03 8.94
CA TYR A 399 -16.50 21.68 9.54
C TYR A 399 -17.58 20.62 9.78
N GLN A 400 -17.83 20.34 11.07
CA GLN A 400 -18.70 19.27 11.56
C GLN A 400 -19.66 19.84 12.59
N PRO A 401 -20.73 20.58 12.16
CA PRO A 401 -21.68 21.18 13.07
C PRO A 401 -22.46 20.11 13.85
N ILE A 402 -22.54 20.27 15.17
CA ILE A 402 -23.11 19.30 16.09
C ILE A 402 -24.61 19.06 15.82
N GLU A 403 -25.34 20.13 15.46
CA GLU A 403 -26.80 20.08 15.29
C GLU A 403 -27.24 19.88 13.84
N ASN A 404 -26.32 19.76 12.89
CA ASN A 404 -26.65 19.64 11.46
C ASN A 404 -26.08 18.37 10.83
N PRO A 405 -26.86 17.28 10.75
CA PRO A 405 -26.41 16.02 10.19
C PRO A 405 -26.21 16.04 8.67
N TRP A 406 -26.60 17.13 8.00
CA TRP A 406 -26.38 17.30 6.55
C TRP A 406 -24.97 17.74 6.20
N VAL A 407 -24.17 18.16 7.19
CA VAL A 407 -22.85 18.75 6.97
C VAL A 407 -21.81 18.02 7.80
N ASP A 408 -20.93 17.30 7.13
CA ASP A 408 -19.62 16.85 7.58
C ASP A 408 -18.66 17.16 6.45
N LEU A 409 -18.24 18.43 6.42
CA LEU A 409 -17.44 18.98 5.35
C LEU A 409 -15.94 18.83 5.64
N GLN A 410 -15.22 18.27 4.69
CA GLN A 410 -13.76 18.27 4.70
C GLN A 410 -13.23 18.92 3.43
N VAL A 411 -12.29 19.83 3.60
CA VAL A 411 -11.52 20.44 2.50
C VAL A 411 -10.06 20.16 2.77
N LYS A 412 -9.41 19.45 1.87
CA LYS A 412 -7.98 19.13 1.96
C LYS A 412 -7.25 19.66 0.74
N TYR A 413 -6.19 20.41 0.96
CA TYR A 413 -5.20 20.72 -0.06
C TYR A 413 -3.88 20.08 0.29
N SER A 414 -3.21 19.48 -0.69
CA SER A 414 -1.92 18.82 -0.48
C SER A 414 -0.99 19.03 -1.66
N GLU A 415 0.31 19.03 -1.37
CA GLU A 415 1.36 19.03 -2.37
C GLU A 415 2.45 18.04 -1.95
N SER A 416 2.90 17.18 -2.88
CA SER A 416 4.10 16.39 -2.72
C SER A 416 5.08 16.69 -3.87
N ASP A 417 6.37 16.75 -3.52
CA ASP A 417 7.45 17.08 -4.44
C ASP A 417 8.61 16.10 -4.18
N THR A 418 8.91 15.26 -5.17
CA THR A 418 10.01 14.30 -5.12
C THR A 418 11.05 14.69 -6.15
N LYS A 419 12.25 15.07 -5.70
CA LYS A 419 13.38 15.45 -6.53
C LYS A 419 14.47 14.39 -6.46
N GLN A 420 14.94 13.95 -7.61
CA GLN A 420 16.03 13.01 -7.72
C GLN A 420 17.11 13.57 -8.66
N THR A 421 18.34 13.59 -8.19
CA THR A 421 19.51 13.94 -8.98
C THR A 421 20.47 12.76 -9.05
N ASP A 422 20.82 12.32 -10.24
CA ASP A 422 21.86 11.32 -10.53
C ASP A 422 23.10 12.00 -11.11
N GLU A 423 24.23 11.84 -10.46
CA GLU A 423 25.51 12.33 -10.97
C GLU A 423 26.52 11.19 -11.13
N ARG A 424 27.25 11.17 -12.24
CA ARG A 424 28.30 10.17 -12.52
C ARG A 424 29.66 10.82 -12.64
N ASP A 425 30.70 10.10 -12.22
CA ASP A 425 32.07 10.55 -12.40
C ASP A 425 32.39 10.76 -13.89
N ALA A 426 33.30 11.69 -14.19
CA ALA A 426 33.69 11.99 -15.56
C ALA A 426 34.28 10.78 -16.32
N LYS A 427 34.82 9.79 -15.58
CA LYS A 427 35.37 8.54 -16.10
C LYS A 427 34.37 7.38 -16.10
N ALA A 428 33.15 7.64 -15.61
CA ALA A 428 32.11 6.61 -15.60
C ALA A 428 31.66 6.27 -17.01
N PHE A 429 31.15 5.06 -17.17
CA PHE A 429 30.44 4.66 -18.37
C PHE A 429 29.00 5.23 -18.26
N PHE A 430 28.64 6.08 -19.20
CA PHE A 430 27.27 6.63 -19.27
C PHE A 430 26.82 6.62 -20.74
N GLN A 431 25.50 6.49 -20.90
CA GLN A 431 24.83 6.48 -22.19
C GLN A 431 23.43 7.09 -22.08
N PRO A 432 22.80 7.46 -23.18
CA PRO A 432 21.45 8.05 -23.11
C PRO A 432 20.42 7.19 -22.36
N SER A 433 20.48 5.87 -22.47
CA SER A 433 19.60 4.91 -21.81
C SER A 433 19.81 4.75 -20.30
N THR A 434 20.83 5.39 -19.73
CA THR A 434 21.13 5.39 -18.30
C THR A 434 21.12 6.79 -17.68
N GLY A 435 20.49 7.78 -18.33
CA GLY A 435 20.39 9.14 -17.82
C GLY A 435 21.61 10.02 -18.01
N GLY A 436 22.57 9.63 -18.87
CA GLY A 436 23.75 10.43 -19.17
C GLY A 436 24.72 10.58 -18.00
N ARG A 437 25.49 11.68 -17.97
CA ARG A 437 26.41 12.02 -16.88
C ARG A 437 25.71 12.65 -15.69
N LYS A 438 24.69 13.48 -15.95
CA LYS A 438 23.80 14.04 -14.93
C LYS A 438 22.36 13.89 -15.40
N MET A 439 21.48 13.58 -14.47
CA MET A 439 20.06 13.54 -14.70
C MET A 439 19.32 14.09 -13.47
N ASP A 440 18.48 15.05 -13.71
CA ASP A 440 17.56 15.64 -12.72
C ASP A 440 16.14 15.21 -13.08
N THR A 441 15.40 14.75 -12.08
CA THR A 441 13.99 14.37 -12.22
C THR A 441 13.18 14.97 -11.07
N GLU A 442 12.08 15.61 -11.39
CA GLU A 442 11.16 16.19 -10.40
C GLU A 442 9.75 15.67 -10.69
N TYR A 443 9.08 15.22 -9.63
CA TYR A 443 7.68 14.84 -9.62
C TYR A 443 6.95 15.75 -8.64
N LYS A 444 5.92 16.43 -9.12
CA LYS A 444 5.13 17.33 -8.29
C LYS A 444 3.65 17.05 -8.43
N ASP A 445 3.04 16.66 -7.32
CA ASP A 445 1.60 16.42 -7.24
C ASP A 445 0.94 17.50 -6.38
N ARG A 446 -0.14 18.08 -6.87
CA ARG A 446 -1.01 19.00 -6.14
C ARG A 446 -2.43 18.46 -6.19
N MET A 447 -3.10 18.41 -5.06
CA MET A 447 -4.47 17.91 -4.99
C MET A 447 -5.33 18.78 -4.08
N LEU A 448 -6.51 19.14 -4.57
CA LEU A 448 -7.61 19.65 -3.77
C LEU A 448 -8.69 18.58 -3.71
N ASP A 449 -9.06 18.17 -2.50
CA ASP A 449 -10.14 17.21 -2.21
C ASP A 449 -11.19 17.91 -1.34
N VAL A 450 -12.40 17.99 -1.82
CA VAL A 450 -13.55 18.54 -1.10
C VAL A 450 -14.63 17.49 -1.03
N LYS A 451 -15.03 17.13 0.18
CA LYS A 451 -16.11 16.16 0.40
C LYS A 451 -17.04 16.60 1.53
N ASN A 452 -18.29 16.21 1.39
CA ASN A 452 -19.31 16.35 2.44
C ASN A 452 -20.05 15.02 2.62
N THR A 453 -20.31 14.65 3.86
CA THR A 453 -21.18 13.51 4.21
C THR A 453 -22.43 14.04 4.89
N SER A 454 -23.59 13.62 4.40
CA SER A 454 -24.90 13.93 4.96
C SER A 454 -25.55 12.68 5.52
N THR A 455 -25.96 12.71 6.77
CA THR A 455 -26.68 11.57 7.41
C THR A 455 -28.13 11.92 7.57
N PHE A 456 -29.04 11.04 7.14
CA PHE A 456 -30.49 11.25 7.24
C PHE A 456 -31.27 9.93 7.20
N LEU A 457 -32.56 10.00 7.50
CA LEU A 457 -33.47 8.86 7.46
C LEU A 457 -34.51 9.01 6.38
N THR A 458 -34.81 7.94 5.64
CA THR A 458 -35.97 7.83 4.75
C THR A 458 -36.80 6.62 5.15
N GLY A 459 -37.80 6.85 5.99
CA GLY A 459 -38.55 5.77 6.64
C GLY A 459 -37.63 4.92 7.53
N PRO A 460 -37.51 3.59 7.28
CA PRO A 460 -36.62 2.72 8.04
C PRO A 460 -35.18 2.71 7.57
N LEU A 461 -34.87 3.40 6.47
CA LEU A 461 -33.55 3.43 5.86
C LEU A 461 -32.70 4.53 6.48
N GLU A 462 -31.48 4.18 6.90
CA GLU A 462 -30.46 5.12 7.37
C GLU A 462 -29.48 5.37 6.21
N HIS A 463 -29.26 6.64 5.90
CA HIS A 463 -28.39 7.06 4.80
C HIS A 463 -27.15 7.77 5.32
N ALA A 464 -25.99 7.45 4.75
CA ALA A 464 -24.76 8.23 4.86
C ALA A 464 -24.27 8.57 3.44
N LEU A 465 -24.80 9.70 2.93
CA LEU A 465 -24.56 10.17 1.58
C LEU A 465 -23.30 11.02 1.52
N THR A 466 -22.25 10.53 0.85
CA THR A 466 -21.01 11.25 0.62
C THR A 466 -20.92 11.72 -0.81
N ALA A 467 -20.68 13.01 -1.01
CA ALA A 467 -20.39 13.62 -2.30
C ALA A 467 -19.04 14.33 -2.25
N GLY A 468 -18.25 14.24 -3.31
CA GLY A 468 -16.96 14.89 -3.33
C GLY A 468 -16.42 15.23 -4.71
N VAL A 469 -15.43 16.13 -4.71
CA VAL A 469 -14.71 16.61 -5.87
C VAL A 469 -13.23 16.54 -5.59
N GLN A 470 -12.47 15.95 -6.51
CA GLN A 470 -11.00 15.88 -6.46
C GLN A 470 -10.42 16.54 -7.70
N LEU A 471 -9.55 17.52 -7.51
CA LEU A 471 -8.79 18.17 -8.56
C LEU A 471 -7.32 17.89 -8.32
N ARG A 472 -6.67 17.17 -9.25
CA ARG A 472 -5.26 16.81 -9.14
C ARG A 472 -4.49 17.29 -10.36
N ARG A 473 -3.30 17.81 -10.12
CA ARG A 473 -2.28 18.04 -11.13
C ARG A 473 -1.01 17.30 -10.76
N HIS A 474 -0.53 16.50 -11.69
CA HIS A 474 0.75 15.84 -11.63
C HIS A 474 1.67 16.41 -12.70
N ASP A 475 2.82 16.94 -12.27
CA ASP A 475 3.87 17.43 -13.16
C ASP A 475 5.08 16.50 -13.03
N ARG A 476 5.65 16.08 -14.17
CA ARG A 476 6.96 15.44 -14.22
C ARG A 476 7.89 16.25 -15.10
N ASP A 477 9.05 16.59 -14.58
CA ASP A 477 10.12 17.27 -15.29
C ASP A 477 11.41 16.47 -15.20
N THR A 478 12.02 16.18 -16.36
CA THR A 478 13.25 15.40 -16.45
C THR A 478 14.23 16.12 -17.35
N GLN A 479 15.49 16.19 -16.91
CA GLN A 479 16.56 16.81 -17.69
C GLN A 479 17.84 15.97 -17.58
N MET A 480 18.46 15.70 -18.72
CA MET A 480 19.70 14.94 -18.79
C MET A 480 20.81 15.78 -19.41
N TRP A 481 22.04 15.57 -18.95
CA TRP A 481 23.23 16.06 -19.63
C TRP A 481 24.08 14.89 -20.14
N MET A 482 24.27 14.87 -21.44
CA MET A 482 25.02 13.84 -22.16
C MET A 482 26.22 14.47 -22.89
N PRO A 483 27.42 14.60 -22.25
CA PRO A 483 28.59 15.20 -22.88
C PRO A 483 29.20 14.28 -23.93
N GLY A 484 29.99 14.85 -24.80
CA GLY A 484 30.83 14.17 -25.81
C GLY A 484 30.46 14.53 -27.23
N LYS A 485 31.47 14.41 -28.15
CA LYS A 485 31.38 14.86 -29.53
C LYS A 485 30.15 14.33 -30.30
N THR A 486 29.60 13.17 -29.92
CA THR A 486 28.42 12.58 -30.54
C THR A 486 27.14 13.34 -30.16
N TYR A 487 27.08 13.90 -28.96
CA TYR A 487 25.89 14.50 -28.39
C TYR A 487 25.97 16.03 -28.30
N GLU A 488 27.18 16.60 -28.26
CA GLU A 488 27.41 18.06 -28.25
C GLU A 488 27.18 18.67 -29.65
N VAL A 489 26.08 18.31 -30.27
CA VAL A 489 25.67 18.76 -31.62
C VAL A 489 24.19 19.21 -31.60
N PRO A 490 23.78 20.11 -32.54
CA PRO A 490 22.41 20.67 -32.52
C PRO A 490 21.28 19.64 -32.48
N LYS A 491 21.41 18.51 -33.18
CA LYS A 491 20.36 17.46 -33.19
C LYS A 491 20.06 16.86 -31.83
N TYR A 492 21.00 16.94 -30.88
CA TYR A 492 20.84 16.50 -29.49
C TYR A 492 20.81 17.67 -28.50
N ASN A 493 20.47 18.88 -28.94
CA ASN A 493 20.47 20.09 -28.14
C ASN A 493 21.77 20.26 -27.32
N TYR A 494 22.91 20.00 -27.94
CA TYR A 494 24.25 20.06 -27.31
C TYR A 494 24.41 19.21 -26.06
N GLY A 495 23.68 18.08 -26.01
CA GLY A 495 23.72 17.13 -24.91
C GLY A 495 22.75 17.42 -23.76
N HIS A 496 21.96 18.49 -23.82
CA HIS A 496 20.99 18.88 -22.79
C HIS A 496 19.56 18.64 -23.29
N TYR A 497 18.94 17.52 -22.83
CA TYR A 497 17.61 17.12 -23.27
C TYR A 497 16.95 16.18 -22.26
N GLN A 498 15.64 16.03 -22.33
CA GLN A 498 14.93 15.03 -21.53
C GLN A 498 15.24 13.61 -22.05
N PRO A 499 15.43 12.63 -21.16
CA PRO A 499 15.60 11.24 -21.57
C PRO A 499 14.42 10.77 -22.42
N TYR A 500 14.72 10.10 -23.53
CA TYR A 500 13.68 9.62 -24.45
C TYR A 500 12.75 8.56 -23.84
N PHE A 501 13.22 7.86 -22.81
CA PHE A 501 12.49 6.81 -22.07
C PHE A 501 11.77 7.34 -20.81
N MET A 502 11.99 8.61 -20.44
CA MET A 502 11.34 9.30 -19.31
C MET A 502 10.87 10.69 -19.79
N PRO A 503 9.80 10.73 -20.58
CA PRO A 503 9.30 12.00 -21.10
C PRO A 503 8.76 12.88 -19.98
N SER A 504 9.06 14.17 -20.06
CA SER A 504 8.41 15.19 -19.22
C SER A 504 6.97 15.41 -19.66
N GLY A 505 6.10 15.80 -18.75
CA GLY A 505 4.70 16.04 -19.06
C GLY A 505 3.88 16.44 -17.83
N GLN A 506 2.61 16.62 -18.06
CA GLN A 506 1.62 16.99 -17.05
C GLN A 506 0.39 16.10 -17.20
N VAL A 507 -0.23 15.78 -16.06
CA VAL A 507 -1.53 15.08 -16.01
C VAL A 507 -2.48 15.89 -15.13
N ASP A 508 -3.54 16.40 -15.73
CA ASP A 508 -4.63 17.07 -15.03
C ASP A 508 -5.80 16.09 -14.86
N SER A 509 -6.25 15.87 -13.64
CA SER A 509 -7.34 14.95 -13.31
C SER A 509 -8.42 15.67 -12.51
N GLN A 510 -9.68 15.50 -12.94
CA GLN A 510 -10.87 15.98 -12.24
C GLN A 510 -11.78 14.80 -11.96
N GLY A 511 -12.05 14.52 -10.69
CA GLY A 511 -12.90 13.44 -10.24
C GLY A 511 -14.12 13.97 -9.49
N TYR A 512 -15.30 13.44 -9.80
CA TYR A 512 -16.56 13.74 -9.12
C TYR A 512 -17.16 12.44 -8.65
N TYR A 513 -17.52 12.34 -7.37
CA TYR A 513 -18.04 11.09 -6.85
C TYR A 513 -19.22 11.28 -5.91
N LEU A 514 -20.06 10.25 -5.90
CA LEU A 514 -21.21 10.13 -5.02
C LEU A 514 -21.28 8.70 -4.49
N GLN A 515 -21.50 8.55 -3.21
CA GLN A 515 -21.65 7.28 -2.53
C GLN A 515 -22.73 7.40 -1.47
N ASP A 516 -23.65 6.43 -1.36
CA ASP A 516 -24.66 6.39 -0.30
C ASP A 516 -24.60 5.04 0.43
N ALA A 517 -24.23 5.05 1.68
CA ALA A 517 -24.34 3.86 2.52
C ALA A 517 -25.75 3.78 3.12
N VAL A 518 -26.57 2.92 2.54
CA VAL A 518 -27.97 2.72 2.92
C VAL A 518 -28.08 1.50 3.82
N THR A 519 -28.46 1.73 5.08
CA THR A 519 -28.59 0.66 6.09
C THR A 519 -30.06 0.38 6.40
N LEU A 520 -30.44 -0.88 6.36
CA LEU A 520 -31.72 -1.39 6.79
C LEU A 520 -31.50 -2.57 7.75
N GLY A 521 -31.63 -2.34 9.04
CA GLY A 521 -31.39 -3.35 10.06
C GLY A 521 -29.97 -3.94 9.95
N SER A 522 -29.85 -5.21 9.63
CA SER A 522 -28.57 -5.94 9.51
C SER A 522 -27.89 -5.83 8.14
N VAL A 523 -28.50 -5.14 7.19
CA VAL A 523 -28.01 -5.05 5.81
C VAL A 523 -27.62 -3.62 5.48
N THR A 524 -26.42 -3.43 4.95
CA THR A 524 -25.98 -2.17 4.36
C THR A 524 -25.62 -2.38 2.89
N ILE A 525 -26.20 -1.57 2.02
CA ILE A 525 -25.91 -1.53 0.58
C ILE A 525 -25.29 -0.18 0.26
N THR A 526 -24.15 -0.18 -0.41
CA THR A 526 -23.42 1.04 -0.74
C THR A 526 -23.24 1.15 -2.24
N PRO A 527 -24.22 1.70 -2.99
CA PRO A 527 -24.00 2.14 -4.35
C PRO A 527 -23.04 3.33 -4.39
N SER A 528 -22.12 3.32 -5.32
CA SER A 528 -21.15 4.39 -5.52
C SER A 528 -20.93 4.63 -7.00
N LEU A 529 -20.73 5.86 -7.39
CA LEU A 529 -20.46 6.26 -8.76
C LEU A 529 -19.41 7.37 -8.78
N ARG A 530 -18.41 7.21 -9.64
CA ARG A 530 -17.41 8.24 -9.88
C ARG A 530 -17.29 8.52 -11.37
N TYR A 531 -17.07 9.78 -11.72
CA TYR A 531 -16.71 10.23 -13.06
C TYR A 531 -15.34 10.90 -12.99
N ASP A 532 -14.44 10.48 -13.87
CA ASP A 532 -13.13 11.10 -14.04
C ASP A 532 -12.96 11.68 -15.43
N HIS A 533 -12.29 12.84 -15.48
CA HIS A 533 -11.82 13.51 -16.67
C HIS A 533 -10.31 13.75 -16.51
N VAL A 534 -9.51 13.17 -17.40
CA VAL A 534 -8.06 13.17 -17.32
C VAL A 534 -7.48 13.69 -18.62
N THR A 535 -6.61 14.69 -18.53
CA THR A 535 -5.87 15.21 -19.69
C THR A 535 -4.37 14.99 -19.45
N ASN A 536 -3.73 14.24 -20.36
CA ASN A 536 -2.30 14.06 -20.40
C ASN A 536 -1.70 15.00 -21.43
N GLU A 537 -0.64 15.71 -21.08
CA GLU A 537 0.11 16.61 -21.94
C GLU A 537 1.60 16.24 -21.89
N GLY A 538 2.18 15.87 -23.04
CA GLY A 538 3.60 15.63 -23.17
C GLY A 538 4.38 16.91 -23.40
N LYS A 539 5.53 17.08 -22.77
CA LYS A 539 6.46 18.19 -23.11
C LYS A 539 7.38 17.75 -24.25
N PRO A 540 7.40 18.50 -25.37
CA PRO A 540 8.29 18.20 -26.49
C PRO A 540 9.76 18.08 -26.05
N ASN A 541 10.45 17.07 -26.55
CA ASN A 541 11.88 16.89 -26.23
C ASN A 541 12.74 18.04 -26.78
N GLN A 542 13.69 18.52 -26.01
CA GLN A 542 14.60 19.60 -26.41
C GLN A 542 15.55 19.17 -27.52
N ALA A 543 15.85 17.87 -27.65
CA ALA A 543 16.65 17.33 -28.76
C ALA A 543 15.78 17.12 -30.01
N PRO A 544 16.06 17.81 -31.14
CA PRO A 544 15.34 17.62 -32.40
C PRO A 544 15.30 16.16 -32.87
N TYR A 545 16.28 15.35 -32.45
CA TYR A 545 16.32 13.93 -32.75
C TYR A 545 15.15 13.14 -32.12
N TYR A 546 14.72 13.55 -30.94
CA TYR A 546 13.61 12.95 -30.19
C TYR A 546 12.34 13.80 -30.24
N ASN A 547 12.33 14.85 -31.04
CA ASN A 547 11.18 15.72 -31.30
C ASN A 547 11.05 15.94 -32.82
N ASN A 548 10.76 14.86 -33.53
CA ASN A 548 10.65 14.85 -35.00
C ASN A 548 9.30 14.30 -35.42
N PRO A 549 8.36 15.13 -35.89
CA PRO A 549 7.04 14.66 -36.33
C PRO A 549 7.11 13.63 -37.47
N ALA A 550 8.12 13.71 -38.35
CA ALA A 550 8.32 12.71 -39.40
C ALA A 550 8.70 11.33 -38.88
N ALA A 551 9.21 11.24 -37.64
CA ALA A 551 9.45 9.99 -36.94
C ALA A 551 8.25 9.54 -36.06
N GLY A 552 7.11 10.24 -36.15
CA GLY A 552 5.91 9.94 -35.38
C GLY A 552 5.92 10.46 -33.94
N HIS A 553 6.82 11.42 -33.63
CA HIS A 553 6.84 12.03 -32.32
C HIS A 553 5.68 13.05 -32.20
N ASP A 554 4.72 12.74 -31.35
CA ASP A 554 3.55 13.59 -31.09
C ASP A 554 3.38 13.71 -29.57
N TYR A 555 3.68 14.90 -29.03
CA TYR A 555 3.58 15.25 -27.62
C TYR A 555 2.30 16.05 -27.30
N SER A 556 1.37 16.19 -28.27
CA SER A 556 0.12 16.91 -28.03
C SER A 556 -0.71 16.23 -26.93
N ASP A 557 -1.58 17.01 -26.32
CA ASP A 557 -2.48 16.57 -25.27
C ASP A 557 -3.46 15.47 -25.74
N LYS A 558 -3.86 14.64 -24.82
CA LYS A 558 -4.90 13.62 -25.00
C LYS A 558 -5.80 13.58 -23.77
N THR A 559 -7.09 13.65 -24.02
CA THR A 559 -8.10 13.62 -22.96
C THR A 559 -8.84 12.29 -22.94
N TYR A 560 -9.09 11.81 -21.74
CA TYR A 560 -9.84 10.61 -21.43
C TYR A 560 -10.93 10.91 -20.41
N SER A 561 -12.05 10.21 -20.47
CA SER A 561 -13.08 10.31 -19.45
C SER A 561 -13.88 9.02 -19.32
N GLY A 562 -14.42 8.76 -18.14
CA GLY A 562 -15.18 7.55 -17.91
C GLY A 562 -15.84 7.51 -16.52
N TRP A 563 -16.76 6.56 -16.41
CA TRP A 563 -17.50 6.26 -15.20
C TRP A 563 -16.94 5.03 -14.50
N SER A 564 -16.91 5.08 -13.18
CA SER A 564 -16.47 3.99 -12.31
C SER A 564 -17.57 3.67 -11.29
N PRO A 565 -18.51 2.77 -11.62
CA PRO A 565 -19.53 2.32 -10.70
C PRO A 565 -18.97 1.28 -9.71
N ARG A 566 -19.50 1.31 -8.47
CA ARG A 566 -19.26 0.28 -7.45
C ARG A 566 -20.55 -0.02 -6.69
N LEU A 567 -20.75 -1.27 -6.31
CA LEU A 567 -21.83 -1.70 -5.45
C LEU A 567 -21.26 -2.64 -4.40
N SER A 568 -21.40 -2.26 -3.14
CA SER A 568 -21.01 -3.09 -1.99
C SER A 568 -22.24 -3.52 -1.22
N LEU A 569 -22.28 -4.77 -0.82
CA LEU A 569 -23.26 -5.36 0.07
C LEU A 569 -22.53 -5.83 1.33
N PHE A 570 -23.08 -5.48 2.46
CA PHE A 570 -22.64 -5.92 3.77
C PHE A 570 -23.87 -6.43 4.52
N TRP A 571 -23.80 -7.67 5.01
CA TRP A 571 -24.87 -8.31 5.73
C TRP A 571 -24.37 -8.92 7.02
N LYS A 572 -24.78 -8.36 8.15
CA LYS A 572 -24.60 -8.95 9.47
C LYS A 572 -25.56 -10.15 9.58
N ALA A 573 -25.11 -11.30 9.07
CA ALA A 573 -25.92 -12.52 8.97
C ALA A 573 -26.23 -13.13 10.34
N THR A 574 -25.31 -12.99 11.30
CA THR A 574 -25.48 -13.32 12.72
C THR A 574 -24.78 -12.23 13.55
N GLU A 575 -24.90 -12.31 14.89
CA GLU A 575 -24.14 -11.42 15.77
C GLU A 575 -22.62 -11.55 15.60
N GLN A 576 -22.15 -12.70 15.15
CA GLN A 576 -20.75 -13.04 15.04
C GLN A 576 -20.22 -13.00 13.59
N THR A 577 -21.09 -13.06 12.59
CA THR A 577 -20.66 -13.25 11.20
C THR A 577 -21.28 -12.21 10.29
N VAL A 578 -20.41 -11.58 9.56
CA VAL A 578 -20.72 -10.66 8.46
C VAL A 578 -20.38 -11.34 7.15
N LEU A 579 -21.29 -11.29 6.20
CA LEU A 579 -21.08 -11.63 4.80
C LEU A 579 -20.97 -10.36 3.97
N PHE A 580 -20.11 -10.37 2.98
CA PHE A 580 -19.95 -9.23 2.08
C PHE A 580 -19.83 -9.65 0.63
N ALA A 581 -20.26 -8.76 -0.26
CA ALA A 581 -20.03 -8.85 -1.69
C ALA A 581 -19.74 -7.47 -2.23
N ASP A 582 -18.79 -7.36 -3.15
CA ASP A 582 -18.36 -6.12 -3.75
C ASP A 582 -18.20 -6.33 -5.26
N TYR A 583 -18.82 -5.47 -6.05
CA TYR A 583 -18.63 -5.36 -7.49
C TYR A 583 -18.11 -3.97 -7.80
N SER A 584 -17.01 -3.88 -8.53
CA SER A 584 -16.43 -2.61 -8.95
C SER A 584 -15.99 -2.66 -10.40
N LYS A 585 -16.17 -1.54 -11.09
CA LYS A 585 -15.62 -1.32 -12.42
C LYS A 585 -14.94 0.03 -12.42
N THR A 586 -13.69 0.04 -12.86
CA THR A 586 -12.93 1.29 -13.00
C THR A 586 -12.04 1.25 -14.24
N TRP A 587 -11.37 2.33 -14.53
CA TRP A 587 -10.48 2.47 -15.67
C TRP A 587 -9.29 3.33 -15.28
N ARG A 588 -8.21 3.28 -16.06
CA ARG A 588 -7.09 4.21 -15.95
C ARG A 588 -6.72 4.80 -17.31
N ALA A 589 -6.37 6.06 -17.33
CA ALA A 589 -5.70 6.66 -18.48
C ALA A 589 -4.27 6.09 -18.61
N PRO A 590 -3.72 6.02 -19.83
CA PRO A 590 -2.30 5.76 -20.02
C PRO A 590 -1.46 6.78 -19.24
N VAL A 591 -0.33 6.33 -18.67
CA VAL A 591 0.62 7.22 -18.00
C VAL A 591 1.54 7.91 -19.01
N LEU A 592 2.28 8.95 -18.59
CA LEU A 592 3.15 9.72 -19.48
C LEU A 592 4.20 8.86 -20.20
N ASP A 593 4.75 7.83 -19.51
CA ASP A 593 5.70 6.90 -20.12
C ASP A 593 5.06 6.09 -21.26
N GLU A 594 3.86 5.60 -21.03
CA GLU A 594 3.14 4.80 -22.01
C GLU A 594 2.81 5.59 -23.26
N GLN A 595 2.41 6.87 -23.10
CA GLN A 595 2.01 7.70 -24.22
C GLN A 595 3.16 8.35 -24.99
N TYR A 596 4.18 8.85 -24.26
CA TYR A 596 5.16 9.78 -24.83
C TYR A 596 6.60 9.25 -24.86
N GLU A 597 6.87 8.05 -24.33
CA GLU A 597 8.18 7.40 -24.51
C GLU A 597 8.43 7.14 -26.00
N VAL A 598 9.66 7.46 -26.45
CA VAL A 598 10.12 7.17 -27.81
C VAL A 598 11.40 6.34 -27.75
N GLN A 599 11.66 5.54 -28.76
CA GLN A 599 12.96 4.88 -28.90
C GLN A 599 13.79 5.60 -29.98
N GLY A 600 15.06 5.72 -29.71
CA GLY A 600 15.99 6.38 -30.64
C GLY A 600 16.41 5.54 -31.85
N VAL A 601 15.97 4.26 -31.97
CA VAL A 601 16.51 3.33 -32.98
C VAL A 601 15.40 2.40 -33.51
N GLY A 602 15.40 2.19 -34.84
CA GLY A 602 14.54 1.25 -35.55
C GLY A 602 13.16 1.81 -35.89
N SER A 603 12.19 0.96 -36.16
CA SER A 603 10.84 1.29 -36.60
C SER A 603 9.89 1.75 -35.48
N ARG A 604 10.36 1.78 -34.24
CA ARG A 604 9.59 2.13 -33.04
C ARG A 604 9.95 3.49 -32.48
N THR A 605 10.03 4.46 -33.33
CA THR A 605 10.42 5.83 -32.96
C THR A 605 9.23 6.69 -32.57
N SER A 606 8.00 6.23 -32.86
CA SER A 606 6.78 6.98 -32.61
C SER A 606 6.40 6.99 -31.12
N THR A 607 5.76 8.05 -30.67
CA THR A 607 4.99 8.06 -29.42
C THR A 607 3.79 7.11 -29.55
N SER A 608 3.28 6.63 -28.42
CA SER A 608 2.07 5.79 -28.34
C SER A 608 0.83 6.60 -27.95
N ARG A 609 0.70 7.82 -28.49
CA ARG A 609 -0.32 8.79 -28.09
C ARG A 609 -1.77 8.27 -28.17
N ASN A 610 -2.06 7.31 -29.05
CA ASN A 610 -3.42 6.85 -29.34
C ASN A 610 -3.83 5.59 -28.55
N LEU A 611 -3.19 5.32 -27.42
CA LEU A 611 -3.60 4.25 -26.54
C LEU A 611 -5.02 4.47 -26.02
N ASP A 612 -5.77 3.37 -25.90
CA ASP A 612 -7.04 3.31 -25.21
C ASP A 612 -6.82 3.16 -23.69
N PRO A 613 -7.77 3.63 -22.85
CA PRO A 613 -7.70 3.41 -21.42
C PRO A 613 -7.84 1.92 -21.09
N GLU A 614 -7.05 1.44 -20.13
CA GLU A 614 -7.31 0.13 -19.54
C GLU A 614 -8.55 0.17 -18.67
N ARG A 615 -9.25 -0.98 -18.59
CA ARG A 615 -10.44 -1.14 -17.76
C ARG A 615 -10.33 -2.38 -16.91
N ILE A 616 -10.81 -2.29 -15.67
CA ILE A 616 -10.88 -3.46 -14.78
C ILE A 616 -12.30 -3.64 -14.26
N THR A 617 -12.72 -4.89 -14.20
CA THR A 617 -13.94 -5.31 -13.51
C THR A 617 -13.56 -6.27 -12.41
N GLY A 618 -13.85 -5.92 -11.16
CA GLY A 618 -13.57 -6.72 -9.98
C GLY A 618 -14.83 -7.22 -9.31
N VAL A 619 -14.80 -8.46 -8.88
CA VAL A 619 -15.80 -9.07 -7.99
C VAL A 619 -15.08 -9.63 -6.76
N ARG A 620 -15.63 -9.35 -5.60
CA ARG A 620 -15.08 -9.81 -4.33
C ARG A 620 -16.22 -10.27 -3.43
N VAL A 621 -16.08 -11.43 -2.82
CA VAL A 621 -17.05 -11.97 -1.84
C VAL A 621 -16.30 -12.58 -0.66
N GLY A 622 -16.92 -12.57 0.50
CA GLY A 622 -16.27 -13.18 1.66
C GLY A 622 -17.09 -13.08 2.94
N SER A 623 -16.42 -13.43 4.03
CA SER A 623 -16.99 -13.40 5.36
C SER A 623 -15.97 -12.91 6.39
N ILE A 624 -16.49 -12.32 7.45
CA ILE A 624 -15.74 -11.98 8.64
C ILE A 624 -16.52 -12.53 9.82
N SER A 625 -15.88 -13.35 10.65
CA SER A 625 -16.52 -13.95 11.83
C SER A 625 -15.71 -13.66 13.08
N ASP A 626 -16.36 -13.07 14.08
CA ASP A 626 -15.79 -12.70 15.36
C ASP A 626 -16.34 -13.62 16.45
N PHE A 627 -15.47 -14.22 17.24
CA PHE A 627 -15.82 -15.13 18.31
C PHE A 627 -15.21 -14.64 19.62
N SER A 628 -15.96 -14.70 20.69
CA SER A 628 -15.52 -14.39 22.06
C SER A 628 -15.61 -15.65 22.93
N ASN A 629 -14.69 -15.79 23.89
CA ASN A 629 -14.65 -16.92 24.84
C ASN A 629 -14.58 -18.28 24.13
N VAL A 630 -13.66 -18.42 23.15
CA VAL A 630 -13.52 -19.60 22.30
C VAL A 630 -12.85 -20.75 23.07
N PHE A 631 -11.73 -20.50 23.72
CA PHE A 631 -10.96 -21.49 24.47
C PHE A 631 -10.86 -21.14 25.95
N VAL A 632 -10.76 -19.84 26.28
CA VAL A 632 -10.69 -19.36 27.66
C VAL A 632 -11.57 -18.11 27.81
N GLN A 633 -12.03 -17.83 29.02
CA GLN A 633 -12.81 -16.63 29.29
C GLN A 633 -12.00 -15.38 28.98
N GLY A 634 -12.59 -14.47 28.20
CA GLY A 634 -11.96 -13.19 27.80
C GLY A 634 -11.04 -13.30 26.58
N ASP A 635 -10.98 -14.46 25.90
CA ASP A 635 -10.30 -14.53 24.62
C ASP A 635 -11.20 -14.10 23.45
N SER A 636 -10.59 -13.81 22.33
CA SER A 636 -11.24 -13.50 21.06
C SER A 636 -10.54 -14.19 19.89
N ALA A 637 -11.32 -14.58 18.91
CA ALA A 637 -10.82 -15.08 17.64
C ALA A 637 -11.58 -14.44 16.48
N GLN A 638 -10.89 -14.13 15.39
CA GLN A 638 -11.53 -13.67 14.17
C GLN A 638 -11.04 -14.51 12.99
N VAL A 639 -11.97 -14.83 12.10
CA VAL A 639 -11.68 -15.49 10.82
C VAL A 639 -12.21 -14.62 9.71
N ARG A 640 -11.36 -14.29 8.75
CA ARG A 640 -11.71 -13.56 7.52
C ARG A 640 -11.45 -14.45 6.31
N THR A 641 -12.38 -14.46 5.38
CA THR A 641 -12.20 -15.12 4.08
C THR A 641 -12.53 -14.13 2.99
N THR A 642 -11.74 -14.11 1.94
CA THR A 642 -11.97 -13.27 0.75
C THR A 642 -11.68 -14.09 -0.49
N LEU A 643 -12.63 -14.13 -1.43
CA LEU A 643 -12.44 -14.64 -2.78
C LEU A 643 -12.56 -13.45 -3.73
N PHE A 644 -11.70 -13.39 -4.73
CA PHE A 644 -11.71 -12.30 -5.69
C PHE A 644 -11.51 -12.80 -7.12
N ARG A 645 -12.02 -12.01 -8.06
CA ARG A 645 -11.81 -12.18 -9.50
C ARG A 645 -11.76 -10.79 -10.13
N ASN A 646 -10.66 -10.48 -10.80
CA ASN A 646 -10.40 -9.22 -11.47
C ASN A 646 -10.11 -9.50 -12.94
N LYS A 647 -10.84 -8.84 -13.85
CA LYS A 647 -10.59 -8.91 -15.28
C LYS A 647 -10.22 -7.54 -15.80
N ILE A 648 -9.02 -7.43 -16.38
CA ILE A 648 -8.52 -6.25 -17.08
C ILE A 648 -8.76 -6.44 -18.57
N THR A 649 -9.23 -5.41 -19.25
CA THR A 649 -9.39 -5.34 -20.70
C THR A 649 -8.59 -4.16 -21.23
N ASP A 650 -8.14 -4.28 -22.48
CA ASP A 650 -7.30 -3.27 -23.16
C ASP A 650 -5.96 -3.02 -22.43
N GLU A 651 -5.36 -4.07 -21.82
CA GLU A 651 -4.08 -3.96 -21.11
C GLU A 651 -3.01 -3.27 -21.95
N ILE A 652 -2.34 -2.27 -21.35
CA ILE A 652 -1.28 -1.53 -22.01
C ILE A 652 0.06 -2.21 -21.74
N PHE A 653 0.65 -2.71 -22.79
CA PHE A 653 1.89 -3.48 -22.71
C PHE A 653 3.03 -2.82 -23.49
N LYS A 654 4.25 -2.88 -22.95
CA LYS A 654 5.44 -2.42 -23.65
C LYS A 654 5.83 -3.40 -24.74
N ALA A 655 5.59 -3.02 -25.97
CA ALA A 655 5.81 -3.85 -27.14
C ALA A 655 7.30 -4.05 -27.51
N THR A 656 8.24 -3.85 -26.59
CA THR A 656 9.68 -4.05 -26.81
C THR A 656 9.96 -5.53 -27.11
N GLY A 657 10.40 -5.87 -28.33
CA GLY A 657 10.61 -7.25 -28.75
C GLY A 657 9.37 -7.92 -29.38
N VAL A 658 8.19 -7.32 -29.28
CA VAL A 658 6.97 -7.82 -29.95
C VAL A 658 6.93 -7.27 -31.35
N GLY A 659 7.02 -8.15 -32.34
CA GLY A 659 6.74 -7.85 -33.73
C GLY A 659 5.23 -7.68 -33.99
N CYS A 660 4.88 -7.38 -35.21
CA CYS A 660 3.53 -7.68 -35.67
C CYS A 660 3.33 -9.19 -35.55
N GLN A 661 2.10 -9.59 -35.22
CA GLN A 661 1.76 -10.96 -34.87
C GLN A 661 2.24 -12.05 -35.85
N GLU A 662 2.19 -11.78 -37.14
CA GLU A 662 2.67 -12.70 -38.20
C GLU A 662 4.16 -13.00 -38.07
N GLN A 663 4.96 -12.21 -37.40
CA GLN A 663 6.39 -12.38 -37.26
C GLN A 663 6.83 -13.15 -36.01
N LEU A 664 6.04 -13.17 -34.97
CA LEU A 664 6.29 -14.06 -33.82
C LEU A 664 6.26 -15.51 -34.24
N VAL A 665 5.50 -15.82 -35.29
CA VAL A 665 5.37 -17.19 -35.87
C VAL A 665 6.44 -17.54 -36.88
N THR A 666 7.07 -16.58 -37.54
CA THR A 666 7.97 -16.83 -38.70
C THR A 666 9.45 -16.53 -38.45
N GLY A 667 9.81 -15.95 -37.28
CA GLY A 667 11.23 -15.66 -36.93
C GLY A 667 11.89 -14.56 -37.78
N GLY A 668 11.12 -13.74 -38.49
CA GLY A 668 11.64 -12.66 -39.33
C GLY A 668 11.97 -11.37 -38.56
N SER A 669 12.66 -10.42 -39.16
CA SER A 669 13.01 -9.15 -38.60
C SER A 669 11.76 -8.27 -38.38
N ILE A 670 11.57 -7.76 -37.16
CA ILE A 670 10.43 -6.95 -36.72
C ILE A 670 10.12 -5.74 -37.61
N ALA A 671 11.12 -5.21 -38.31
CA ALA A 671 11.01 -4.01 -39.13
C ALA A 671 10.12 -4.14 -40.38
N ASN A 672 9.92 -5.36 -40.91
CA ASN A 672 9.38 -5.52 -42.27
C ASN A 672 7.91 -5.94 -42.36
N THR A 673 7.22 -6.25 -41.29
CA THR A 673 5.90 -6.88 -41.36
C THR A 673 4.71 -6.04 -40.94
N CYS A 674 4.94 -4.90 -40.32
CA CYS A 674 3.85 -3.97 -39.96
C CYS A 674 3.55 -2.96 -41.09
N GLY A 675 3.77 -3.30 -42.34
CA GLY A 675 3.45 -2.43 -43.48
C GLY A 675 4.24 -1.14 -43.54
N GLY A 676 5.41 -1.04 -42.89
CA GLY A 676 6.28 0.14 -42.92
C GLY A 676 5.79 1.34 -42.09
N GLY A 677 4.77 1.15 -41.24
CA GLY A 677 4.26 2.21 -40.36
C GLY A 677 5.15 2.46 -39.15
N LEU A 678 5.26 3.71 -38.70
CA LEU A 678 5.89 4.08 -37.46
C LEU A 678 5.03 3.58 -36.30
N MET A 679 5.66 2.99 -35.30
CA MET A 679 4.97 2.40 -34.14
C MET A 679 5.49 2.97 -32.83
N GLY A 680 4.58 3.14 -31.89
CA GLY A 680 4.91 3.43 -30.50
C GLY A 680 5.43 2.21 -29.73
N ASN A 681 6.04 2.47 -28.57
CA ASN A 681 6.56 1.44 -27.69
C ASN A 681 5.46 0.66 -26.97
N TYR A 682 4.30 1.24 -26.76
CA TYR A 682 3.20 0.68 -26.00
C TYR A 682 1.97 0.45 -26.88
N ARG A 683 1.20 -0.57 -26.52
CA ARG A 683 -0.03 -0.96 -27.22
C ARG A 683 -1.02 -1.59 -26.23
N ASN A 684 -2.31 -1.46 -26.54
CA ASN A 684 -3.33 -2.28 -25.94
C ASN A 684 -3.29 -3.65 -26.61
N ILE A 685 -3.00 -4.73 -25.88
CA ILE A 685 -2.73 -6.03 -26.47
C ILE A 685 -3.67 -7.15 -26.06
N GLY A 686 -4.52 -6.96 -25.07
CA GLY A 686 -5.46 -8.02 -24.73
C GLY A 686 -6.03 -7.90 -23.33
N ASP A 687 -6.60 -9.02 -22.89
CA ASP A 687 -7.25 -9.15 -21.62
C ASP A 687 -6.41 -10.01 -20.69
N VAL A 688 -6.43 -9.70 -19.40
CA VAL A 688 -5.84 -10.52 -18.35
C VAL A 688 -6.85 -10.73 -17.22
N GLU A 689 -6.92 -11.95 -16.70
CA GLU A 689 -7.77 -12.30 -15.56
C GLU A 689 -6.92 -12.77 -14.38
N TYR A 690 -7.15 -12.16 -13.22
CA TYR A 690 -6.60 -12.57 -11.94
C TYR A 690 -7.71 -13.07 -11.03
N LYS A 691 -7.49 -14.19 -10.35
CA LYS A 691 -8.42 -14.71 -9.35
C LYS A 691 -7.67 -15.38 -8.20
N GLY A 692 -8.27 -15.37 -7.04
CA GLY A 692 -7.63 -15.96 -5.88
C GLY A 692 -8.49 -15.91 -4.63
N TYR A 693 -7.87 -16.31 -3.53
CA TYR A 693 -8.49 -16.24 -2.22
C TYR A 693 -7.47 -16.00 -1.11
N GLU A 694 -7.98 -15.40 -0.04
CA GLU A 694 -7.25 -15.15 1.20
C GLU A 694 -8.03 -15.71 2.38
N ILE A 695 -7.32 -16.26 3.35
CA ILE A 695 -7.87 -16.67 4.63
C ILE A 695 -6.97 -16.07 5.71
N GLU A 696 -7.56 -15.33 6.63
CA GLU A 696 -6.86 -14.70 7.75
C GLU A 696 -7.50 -15.16 9.06
N THR A 697 -6.71 -15.59 10.01
CA THR A 697 -7.17 -16.00 11.34
C THR A 697 -6.38 -15.24 12.38
N PHE A 698 -7.07 -14.74 13.38
CA PHE A 698 -6.49 -14.00 14.50
C PHE A 698 -7.00 -14.59 15.80
N TYR A 699 -6.12 -14.65 16.79
CA TYR A 699 -6.48 -15.07 18.14
C TYR A 699 -5.79 -14.17 19.15
N ASP A 700 -6.53 -13.76 20.15
CA ASP A 700 -6.01 -12.96 21.25
C ASP A 700 -6.59 -13.40 22.60
N SER A 701 -5.76 -13.43 23.62
CA SER A 701 -6.13 -13.73 24.99
C SER A 701 -5.23 -12.96 25.97
N THR A 702 -5.45 -13.14 27.25
CA THR A 702 -4.61 -12.51 28.31
C THR A 702 -3.12 -12.88 28.17
N TYR A 703 -2.81 -14.12 27.74
CA TYR A 703 -1.43 -14.64 27.71
C TYR A 703 -0.92 -15.00 26.32
N LEU A 704 -1.80 -15.28 25.38
CA LEU A 704 -1.44 -15.75 24.04
C LEU A 704 -2.03 -14.84 22.98
N PHE A 705 -1.30 -14.64 21.91
CA PHE A 705 -1.82 -14.00 20.69
C PHE A 705 -1.23 -14.65 19.46
N GLY A 706 -1.95 -14.59 18.36
CA GLY A 706 -1.47 -15.13 17.10
C GLY A 706 -2.27 -14.68 15.90
N ALA A 707 -1.61 -14.74 14.74
CA ALA A 707 -2.23 -14.54 13.45
C ALA A 707 -1.64 -15.55 12.46
N VAL A 708 -2.52 -16.15 11.66
CA VAL A 708 -2.12 -17.02 10.54
C VAL A 708 -2.92 -16.59 9.33
N SER A 709 -2.25 -16.30 8.24
CA SER A 709 -2.88 -15.98 6.99
C SER A 709 -2.33 -16.82 5.84
N TYR A 710 -3.18 -17.06 4.85
CA TYR A 710 -2.83 -17.73 3.61
C TYR A 710 -3.40 -16.95 2.43
N ALA A 711 -2.59 -16.76 1.40
CA ALA A 711 -3.01 -16.17 0.13
C ALA A 711 -2.59 -17.06 -1.04
N TRP A 712 -3.51 -17.26 -1.97
CA TRP A 712 -3.27 -17.96 -3.23
C TRP A 712 -3.96 -17.22 -4.36
N MET A 713 -3.29 -17.16 -5.52
CA MET A 713 -3.85 -16.55 -6.71
C MET A 713 -3.28 -17.16 -7.98
N GLU A 714 -3.98 -16.93 -9.08
CA GLU A 714 -3.50 -17.16 -10.44
C GLU A 714 -3.88 -15.99 -11.34
N GLY A 715 -3.10 -15.77 -12.39
CA GLY A 715 -3.35 -14.76 -13.42
C GLY A 715 -3.08 -15.32 -14.80
N ARG A 716 -3.97 -15.05 -15.75
CA ARG A 716 -3.86 -15.52 -17.13
C ARG A 716 -4.22 -14.44 -18.12
N HIS A 717 -3.39 -14.30 -19.14
CA HIS A 717 -3.77 -13.55 -20.34
C HIS A 717 -4.73 -14.38 -21.19
N GLU A 718 -5.80 -13.75 -21.65
CA GLU A 718 -6.83 -14.35 -22.48
C GLU A 718 -6.69 -13.90 -23.95
N GLY A 719 -6.87 -14.83 -24.89
CA GLY A 719 -6.93 -14.56 -26.33
C GLY A 719 -5.60 -14.66 -27.08
N ALA A 720 -5.67 -14.67 -28.41
CA ALA A 720 -4.57 -15.00 -29.32
C ALA A 720 -3.41 -13.98 -29.39
N TYR A 721 -3.57 -12.84 -28.73
CA TYR A 721 -2.66 -11.67 -28.89
C TYR A 721 -2.05 -11.16 -27.63
N THR A 722 -2.21 -11.88 -26.59
CA THR A 722 -2.12 -11.32 -25.29
C THR A 722 -0.70 -11.04 -24.81
N ASN A 723 0.30 -11.62 -25.44
CA ASN A 723 1.68 -11.22 -25.15
C ASN A 723 2.67 -11.82 -26.15
N PRO A 724 3.94 -11.39 -26.15
CA PRO A 724 5.00 -11.92 -27.02
C PRO A 724 5.28 -13.42 -26.85
N TRP A 725 4.74 -14.04 -25.81
CA TRP A 725 4.96 -15.44 -25.44
C TRP A 725 3.89 -16.39 -25.97
N GLY A 726 2.77 -15.86 -26.51
CA GLY A 726 1.70 -16.64 -27.13
C GLY A 726 0.34 -16.57 -26.43
N PRO A 727 -0.68 -17.25 -26.94
CA PRO A 727 -2.01 -17.25 -26.35
C PRO A 727 -2.06 -18.02 -25.02
N ASP A 728 -2.97 -17.63 -24.14
CA ASP A 728 -3.25 -18.30 -22.87
C ASP A 728 -2.04 -18.50 -21.95
N VAL A 729 -1.17 -17.52 -21.85
CA VAL A 729 -0.01 -17.61 -20.97
C VAL A 729 -0.30 -17.01 -19.61
N TRP A 730 0.42 -17.50 -18.62
CA TRP A 730 0.36 -17.01 -17.26
C TRP A 730 0.89 -15.57 -17.19
N ALA A 731 0.20 -14.73 -16.41
CA ALA A 731 0.70 -13.40 -16.11
C ALA A 731 1.98 -13.48 -15.26
N LYS A 732 2.99 -12.67 -15.59
CA LYS A 732 4.33 -12.72 -14.97
C LYS A 732 4.39 -12.26 -13.50
N ASP A 733 3.46 -11.39 -13.10
CA ASP A 733 3.50 -10.71 -11.82
C ASP A 733 2.64 -11.42 -10.74
N VAL A 734 2.27 -12.67 -10.99
CA VAL A 734 1.53 -13.51 -10.04
C VAL A 734 2.46 -14.05 -8.96
N PRO A 735 2.26 -13.67 -7.68
CA PRO A 735 3.07 -14.16 -6.60
C PRO A 735 2.79 -15.64 -6.29
N ALA A 736 3.78 -16.30 -5.70
CA ALA A 736 3.63 -17.66 -5.21
C ALA A 736 2.67 -17.75 -4.00
N PRO A 737 2.03 -18.90 -3.75
CA PRO A 737 1.22 -19.11 -2.56
C PRO A 737 2.03 -18.85 -1.29
N LYS A 738 1.44 -18.14 -0.33
CA LYS A 738 2.15 -17.70 0.85
C LYS A 738 1.34 -17.86 2.14
N TRP A 739 1.98 -18.46 3.16
CA TRP A 739 1.52 -18.42 4.54
C TRP A 739 2.34 -17.38 5.30
N ILE A 740 1.64 -16.57 6.12
CA ILE A 740 2.26 -15.64 7.06
C ILE A 740 1.75 -16.01 8.44
N THR A 741 2.66 -16.18 9.40
CA THR A 741 2.35 -16.62 10.74
C THR A 741 3.03 -15.74 11.77
N THR A 742 2.28 -15.33 12.78
CA THR A 742 2.79 -14.67 14.00
C THR A 742 2.19 -15.40 15.19
N LEU A 743 3.02 -15.88 16.11
CA LEU A 743 2.57 -16.47 17.37
C LEU A 743 3.38 -15.88 18.51
N GLY A 744 2.71 -15.57 19.61
CA GLY A 744 3.40 -14.94 20.74
C GLY A 744 2.73 -15.13 22.08
N VAL A 745 3.48 -14.77 23.10
CA VAL A 745 3.12 -14.81 24.51
C VAL A 745 3.14 -13.38 25.06
N LYS A 746 2.10 -13.03 25.80
CA LYS A 746 2.04 -11.83 26.62
C LYS A 746 2.47 -12.15 28.04
N ILE A 747 3.26 -11.28 28.65
CA ILE A 747 3.70 -11.36 30.05
C ILE A 747 3.18 -10.11 30.76
N PRO A 748 1.91 -10.11 31.23
CA PRO A 748 1.27 -8.90 31.74
C PRO A 748 1.99 -8.28 32.95
N SER A 749 2.60 -9.11 33.79
CA SER A 749 3.35 -8.64 34.97
C SER A 749 4.58 -7.81 34.64
N TRP A 750 5.10 -7.92 33.41
CA TRP A 750 6.26 -7.19 32.93
C TRP A 750 5.90 -6.17 31.86
N ASP A 751 4.65 -6.17 31.42
CA ASP A 751 4.20 -5.48 30.21
C ASP A 751 5.11 -5.79 29.02
N ALA A 752 5.27 -7.08 28.79
CA ALA A 752 6.16 -7.61 27.77
C ALA A 752 5.45 -8.60 26.85
N ARG A 753 5.90 -8.66 25.61
CA ARG A 753 5.44 -9.60 24.58
C ARG A 753 6.66 -10.22 23.92
N VAL A 754 6.58 -11.52 23.67
CA VAL A 754 7.62 -12.27 22.95
C VAL A 754 6.93 -13.14 21.93
N GLY A 755 7.46 -13.18 20.72
CA GLY A 755 6.84 -13.99 19.68
C GLY A 755 7.78 -14.40 18.56
N TRP A 756 7.22 -15.25 17.72
CA TRP A 756 7.83 -15.81 16.53
C TRP A 756 7.00 -15.41 15.31
N THR A 757 7.70 -15.07 14.24
CA THR A 757 7.10 -14.81 12.93
C THR A 757 7.66 -15.78 11.90
N ALA A 758 6.85 -16.19 10.93
CA ALA A 758 7.30 -16.98 9.80
C ALA A 758 6.54 -16.65 8.53
N GLN A 759 7.23 -16.76 7.41
CA GLN A 759 6.64 -16.79 6.09
C GLN A 759 7.06 -18.08 5.39
N PHE A 760 6.07 -18.82 4.89
CA PHE A 760 6.29 -20.02 4.08
C PHE A 760 5.76 -19.73 2.69
N VAL A 761 6.67 -19.64 1.72
CA VAL A 761 6.37 -19.26 0.35
C VAL A 761 6.55 -20.47 -0.56
N GLY A 762 5.56 -20.75 -1.38
CA GLY A 762 5.59 -21.81 -2.39
C GLY A 762 6.57 -21.49 -3.52
N ALA A 763 6.77 -22.44 -4.41
CA ALA A 763 7.47 -22.19 -5.66
C ALA A 763 6.53 -21.46 -6.64
N THR A 764 7.09 -20.70 -7.56
CA THR A 764 6.36 -20.16 -8.70
C THR A 764 5.85 -21.30 -9.58
N HIS A 765 4.52 -21.43 -9.65
CA HIS A 765 3.90 -22.54 -10.38
C HIS A 765 3.54 -22.21 -11.84
N HIS A 766 3.41 -20.93 -12.13
CA HIS A 766 2.84 -20.46 -13.36
C HIS A 766 3.88 -19.66 -14.12
N LEU A 767 4.68 -20.37 -14.86
CA LEU A 767 5.59 -19.78 -15.84
C LEU A 767 4.86 -19.68 -17.19
N PRO A 768 5.28 -18.77 -18.06
CA PRO A 768 4.83 -18.77 -19.44
C PRO A 768 4.95 -20.18 -20.04
N SER A 769 3.96 -20.56 -20.85
CA SER A 769 3.80 -21.94 -21.34
C SER A 769 5.08 -22.57 -21.91
N ASP A 770 5.44 -23.77 -21.43
CA ASP A 770 6.57 -24.58 -21.91
C ASP A 770 6.57 -24.80 -23.44
N LYS A 771 5.40 -24.74 -24.09
CA LYS A 771 5.28 -24.88 -25.53
C LYS A 771 6.02 -23.83 -26.36
N TYR A 772 6.29 -22.67 -25.77
CA TYR A 772 7.05 -21.60 -26.41
C TYR A 772 8.54 -21.69 -26.18
N PHE A 773 8.97 -22.61 -25.34
CA PHE A 773 10.36 -22.79 -24.93
C PHE A 773 11.01 -24.05 -25.49
N GLU A 774 10.36 -24.76 -26.40
CA GLU A 774 10.95 -25.86 -27.15
C GLU A 774 11.89 -25.37 -28.26
N GLY A 775 13.11 -25.86 -28.31
CA GLY A 775 14.14 -25.46 -29.25
C GLY A 775 14.96 -24.26 -28.78
N PRO A 776 15.43 -23.38 -29.69
CA PRO A 776 16.21 -22.19 -29.33
C PRO A 776 15.49 -21.24 -28.36
N ALA A 777 14.18 -21.36 -28.26
CA ALA A 777 13.37 -20.61 -27.31
C ALA A 777 13.39 -21.24 -25.90
N SER A 778 13.88 -22.48 -25.72
CA SER A 778 14.04 -23.07 -24.39
C SER A 778 14.96 -22.23 -23.48
N ALA A 779 15.99 -21.63 -24.08
CA ALA A 779 16.85 -20.68 -23.39
C ALA A 779 16.13 -19.43 -22.88
N LEU A 780 14.96 -19.06 -23.43
CA LEU A 780 14.11 -17.98 -22.95
C LEU A 780 13.30 -18.40 -21.71
N GLY A 781 12.87 -19.67 -21.66
CA GLY A 781 12.16 -20.22 -20.50
C GLY A 781 13.04 -20.28 -19.27
N ASP A 782 14.23 -20.82 -19.44
CA ASP A 782 15.23 -20.85 -18.35
C ASP A 782 15.57 -19.43 -17.90
N ARG A 783 15.78 -18.51 -18.85
CA ARG A 783 16.03 -17.10 -18.53
C ARG A 783 14.86 -16.43 -17.83
N TYR A 784 13.63 -16.73 -18.23
CA TYR A 784 12.45 -16.19 -17.57
C TYR A 784 12.32 -16.73 -16.14
N TYR A 785 12.50 -18.04 -15.97
CA TYR A 785 12.52 -18.67 -14.65
C TYR A 785 13.62 -18.10 -13.76
N ASP A 786 14.83 -17.95 -14.29
CA ASP A 786 15.97 -17.39 -13.58
C ASP A 786 15.74 -15.94 -13.16
N ASN A 787 14.97 -15.18 -13.95
CA ASN A 787 14.67 -13.78 -13.66
C ASN A 787 13.48 -13.58 -12.72
N PHE A 788 12.42 -14.38 -12.81
CA PHE A 788 11.14 -14.12 -12.12
C PHE A 788 10.63 -15.30 -11.28
N GLY A 789 11.09 -16.52 -11.55
CA GLY A 789 10.73 -17.69 -10.76
C GLY A 789 11.43 -17.70 -9.39
N ASN A 790 10.80 -18.35 -8.41
CA ASN A 790 11.43 -18.65 -7.13
C ASN A 790 11.21 -20.12 -6.76
N GLU A 791 12.16 -20.68 -6.05
CA GLU A 791 11.98 -21.94 -5.32
C GLU A 791 11.21 -21.67 -4.03
N LYS A 792 10.55 -22.72 -3.52
CA LYS A 792 9.90 -22.61 -2.19
C LYS A 792 10.92 -22.23 -1.13
N TYR A 793 10.56 -21.36 -0.23
CA TYR A 793 11.41 -20.94 0.87
C TYR A 793 10.61 -20.64 2.14
N GLU A 794 11.32 -20.52 3.24
CA GLU A 794 10.79 -20.10 4.53
C GLU A 794 11.71 -19.07 5.19
N ILE A 795 11.11 -18.08 5.82
CA ILE A 795 11.80 -17.06 6.61
C ILE A 795 11.22 -17.12 8.02
N HIS A 796 12.08 -17.15 9.03
CA HIS A 796 11.69 -17.12 10.43
C HIS A 796 12.29 -15.89 11.10
N GLY A 797 11.51 -15.30 12.01
CA GLY A 797 11.93 -14.20 12.86
C GLY A 797 11.52 -14.39 14.31
N LEU A 798 12.15 -13.65 15.19
CA LEU A 798 11.79 -13.55 16.60
C LEU A 798 11.62 -12.08 16.95
N PHE A 799 10.69 -11.77 17.86
CA PHE A 799 10.57 -10.42 18.40
C PHE A 799 10.28 -10.44 19.90
N ALA A 800 10.67 -9.37 20.57
CA ALA A 800 10.25 -9.07 21.92
C ALA A 800 10.03 -7.57 22.07
N ASN A 801 8.97 -7.20 22.75
CA ASN A 801 8.62 -5.82 23.09
C ASN A 801 8.45 -5.76 24.61
N TRP A 802 9.00 -4.70 25.25
CA TRP A 802 8.94 -4.53 26.69
C TRP A 802 8.73 -3.06 27.03
N LYS A 803 7.68 -2.80 27.83
CA LYS A 803 7.33 -1.47 28.37
C LYS A 803 7.34 -1.51 29.90
N PRO A 804 8.51 -1.34 30.54
CA PRO A 804 8.65 -1.47 31.98
C PRO A 804 7.79 -0.47 32.76
N GLN A 805 7.10 -0.97 33.78
CA GLN A 805 6.22 -0.15 34.63
C GLN A 805 6.89 0.34 35.94
N GLN A 806 8.16 -0.03 36.15
CA GLN A 806 8.93 0.45 37.33
C GLN A 806 9.09 1.99 37.27
N PRO A 807 8.98 2.69 38.41
CA PRO A 807 8.89 4.17 38.41
C PRO A 807 10.00 4.89 37.65
N TYR A 808 11.24 4.38 37.69
CA TYR A 808 12.39 5.00 37.00
C TYR A 808 12.55 4.56 35.53
N LEU A 809 11.84 3.53 35.11
CA LEU A 809 11.81 3.03 33.75
C LEU A 809 10.48 3.34 33.02
N LYS A 810 9.46 3.79 33.74
CA LYS A 810 8.16 4.17 33.15
C LYS A 810 8.37 5.19 32.04
N GLY A 811 7.74 4.95 30.89
CA GLY A 811 7.97 5.73 29.66
C GLY A 811 9.19 5.27 28.86
N THR A 812 9.75 4.10 29.14
CA THR A 812 10.75 3.43 28.27
C THR A 812 10.07 2.33 27.47
N GLU A 813 10.44 2.19 26.21
CA GLU A 813 10.05 1.06 25.36
C GLU A 813 11.29 0.40 24.77
N VAL A 814 11.38 -0.92 24.83
CA VAL A 814 12.48 -1.71 24.27
C VAL A 814 11.92 -2.69 23.27
N ASN A 815 12.38 -2.63 22.02
CA ASN A 815 12.03 -3.57 20.97
C ASN A 815 13.27 -4.35 20.55
N LEU A 816 13.13 -5.67 20.47
CA LEU A 816 14.14 -6.61 19.96
C LEU A 816 13.52 -7.37 18.79
N THR A 817 14.23 -7.50 17.68
CA THR A 817 13.78 -8.28 16.52
C THR A 817 14.95 -9.03 15.91
N VAL A 818 14.73 -10.25 15.47
CA VAL A 818 15.71 -11.01 14.69
C VAL A 818 15.03 -11.45 13.39
N ASP A 819 15.43 -10.85 12.30
CA ASP A 819 14.97 -11.23 10.95
C ASP A 819 15.89 -12.32 10.38
N ASN A 820 15.33 -13.17 9.53
CA ASN A 820 16.03 -14.28 8.89
C ASN A 820 16.89 -15.08 9.89
N LEU A 821 16.22 -15.59 10.93
CA LEU A 821 16.81 -16.26 12.09
C LEU A 821 17.83 -17.34 11.69
N PHE A 822 17.55 -18.08 10.64
CA PHE A 822 18.40 -19.19 10.16
C PHE A 822 19.44 -18.77 9.12
N ASN A 823 19.57 -17.47 8.85
CA ASN A 823 20.55 -16.90 7.90
C ASN A 823 20.49 -17.55 6.51
N LYS A 824 19.29 -17.79 5.99
CA LYS A 824 19.08 -18.40 4.67
C LYS A 824 19.27 -17.39 3.55
N ALA A 825 19.92 -17.80 2.46
CA ALA A 825 19.90 -17.06 1.20
C ALA A 825 18.55 -17.28 0.53
N ILE A 826 17.80 -16.22 0.31
CA ILE A 826 16.44 -16.24 -0.22
C ILE A 826 16.34 -15.26 -1.36
N ARG A 827 15.87 -15.71 -2.49
CA ARG A 827 15.43 -14.87 -3.60
C ARG A 827 13.91 -14.70 -3.45
N PRO A 828 13.40 -13.49 -3.12
CA PRO A 828 11.97 -13.27 -3.01
C PRO A 828 11.27 -13.50 -4.34
N GLU A 829 10.01 -13.86 -4.28
CA GLU A 829 9.13 -13.84 -5.44
C GLU A 829 9.08 -12.45 -6.08
N LEU A 830 8.82 -12.35 -7.37
CA LEU A 830 8.77 -11.09 -8.14
C LEU A 830 10.10 -10.29 -8.10
N SER A 831 11.21 -10.93 -7.74
CA SER A 831 12.53 -10.34 -7.74
C SER A 831 13.28 -10.72 -8.99
N GLY A 832 14.13 -9.83 -9.49
CA GLY A 832 15.04 -10.13 -10.58
C GLY A 832 16.14 -11.12 -10.20
N GLU A 833 16.89 -11.58 -11.19
CA GLU A 833 18.08 -12.41 -11.02
C GLU A 833 19.06 -11.75 -10.02
N ASN A 834 19.60 -12.52 -9.10
CA ASN A 834 20.52 -12.08 -8.04
C ASN A 834 19.95 -11.12 -6.98
N ALA A 835 18.64 -10.90 -6.93
CA ALA A 835 17.99 -10.05 -5.95
C ALA A 835 17.70 -10.78 -4.62
N TYR A 836 18.73 -11.32 -3.99
CA TYR A 836 18.58 -12.02 -2.70
C TYR A 836 18.27 -11.08 -1.55
N THR A 837 17.58 -11.59 -0.52
CA THR A 837 17.38 -10.87 0.73
C THR A 837 18.67 -10.76 1.54
N GLN A 838 18.70 -9.80 2.44
CA GLN A 838 19.79 -9.73 3.45
C GLN A 838 19.84 -11.00 4.31
N GLY A 839 21.02 -11.33 4.82
CA GLY A 839 21.22 -12.37 5.82
C GLY A 839 20.55 -12.02 7.16
N ARG A 840 20.80 -12.83 8.19
CA ARG A 840 20.28 -12.60 9.53
C ARG A 840 20.57 -11.17 10.00
N ASN A 841 19.55 -10.55 10.61
CA ASN A 841 19.63 -9.20 11.14
C ASN A 841 19.00 -9.14 12.54
N ALA A 842 19.81 -8.94 13.57
CA ALA A 842 19.34 -8.70 14.92
C ALA A 842 19.26 -7.18 15.16
N LYS A 843 18.10 -6.73 15.60
CA LYS A 843 17.78 -5.31 15.80
C LYS A 843 17.37 -5.07 17.25
N ILE A 844 17.78 -3.95 17.79
CA ILE A 844 17.33 -3.43 19.07
C ILE A 844 16.97 -1.96 18.93
N SER A 845 15.87 -1.54 19.55
CA SER A 845 15.60 -0.12 19.75
C SER A 845 15.15 0.18 21.17
N VAL A 846 15.55 1.33 21.67
CA VAL A 846 15.18 1.84 23.00
C VAL A 846 14.60 3.24 22.78
N THR A 847 13.36 3.43 23.19
CA THR A 847 12.66 4.71 23.17
C THR A 847 12.42 5.18 24.60
N ARG A 848 12.65 6.46 24.87
CA ARG A 848 12.39 7.10 26.16
C ARG A 848 11.51 8.31 25.98
N PHE A 849 10.39 8.36 26.69
CA PHE A 849 9.48 9.48 26.83
C PHE A 849 9.73 10.23 28.13
N PHE A 850 9.69 11.58 28.05
CA PHE A 850 9.96 12.50 29.16
C PHE A 850 8.78 13.40 29.45
#